data_aa438d84327905a23f079bc39c60b5da
#
_entry.id   aa438d84327905a23f079bc39c60b5da
#
_cell.length_a   1.000
_cell.length_b   1.000
_cell.length_c   1.000
_cell.angle_alpha   90.00
_cell.angle_beta   90.00
_cell.angle_gamma   90.00
#
_symmetry.space_group_name_H-M   'P 1'
#
loop_
_entity.id
_entity.type
_entity.pdbx_description
1 polymer ?
#
loop_
_entity_poly.entity_id
_entity_poly.type
_entity_poly.pdbx_seq_one_letter_code
_entity_poly.pdbx_strand_id
1 'polypeptide(L)'
;MDRVLAKLAQKHSLVKLVVAVGLVQIAAYYLLGALVRTDGGFAIPQTDTLLYCQAARRIVEGHPFSFSEGAAVSTGTTGVIYPFILAALYAIGLTGDALIRAGFFLNAGFYLVFLGCWCVVVDIKIKNPFARIVAAALLATMGQSAYSAMAQSDIGLLLAFSSAFAAQLARGRRLWYGILLVVFPWVRPEGVVCVIAFAMVVLARLVFLRVPWREVRADLTIAAVAAISAAGVSAMNWALTGMAGYSSLAHKGYFKTMDLSVAIYSTGADLVHLAKSLFLGLPDSPPRDFYFLPLFGAMAAWAAILLRDWRRDSDWREWVWIVAFGGGLLVVAQSGWQNTNIDRYLGWLLPTVSIAIAMGIEEISRRGRMEAPMRIFGAIVVAFGAGMAIVHMVLFNMITRNSDYLREFSVACEEKLPARVSVGAWADCGFAYEMSPRKVCHLSGIYSMEYIVKTLPSGVLEKLKYEPEKRFDYWFVNQSVDDIGFPIAGNIAEQVLVGPIGYELLAAKWESFDNAAAVPEISIPGKTLKSRVDVGYDPDEAAAGYAIDMRYNLDSFAPFAVFGKNRDRPMVEVGRIVVGMDSMRVKLEPGVDVRVVMRTWPKRSVPIRKGNKTGSMIYEFSNPLKLAVAIDGEVADTVELQYAAEGLSDVEFSIPGSAIKNSEATVSFLGDHIACGYWFFQ
;
A
#
# COMPACT_ATOMS: atom_id res chain seq x y z
N MET A 1 -19.25 39.11 21.71
CA MET A 1 -18.61 37.89 21.18
C MET A 1 -19.54 36.69 21.30
N ASP A 2 -20.06 36.40 22.50
CA ASP A 2 -20.86 35.16 22.73
C ASP A 2 -22.16 35.08 21.93
N ARG A 3 -22.86 36.19 21.67
CA ARG A 3 -24.04 36.22 20.80
C ARG A 3 -23.71 35.89 19.33
N VAL A 4 -22.55 36.31 18.85
CA VAL A 4 -22.09 36.02 17.49
C VAL A 4 -21.69 34.54 17.39
N LEU A 5 -20.96 34.02 18.37
CA LEU A 5 -20.60 32.61 18.44
C LEU A 5 -21.84 31.71 18.53
N ALA A 6 -22.82 32.09 19.35
CA ALA A 6 -24.08 31.35 19.46
C ALA A 6 -24.85 31.32 18.13
N LYS A 7 -24.88 32.44 17.37
CA LYS A 7 -25.52 32.51 16.06
C LYS A 7 -24.78 31.66 15.00
N LEU A 8 -23.45 31.70 14.99
CA LEU A 8 -22.62 30.87 14.10
C LEU A 8 -22.73 29.39 14.44
N ALA A 9 -22.86 29.04 15.72
CA ALA A 9 -23.00 27.67 16.16
C ALA A 9 -24.38 27.05 15.88
N GLN A 10 -25.35 27.84 15.37
CA GLN A 10 -26.62 27.27 14.91
C GLN A 10 -26.38 26.30 13.76
N LYS A 11 -27.08 25.15 13.78
CA LYS A 11 -26.92 24.05 12.84
C LYS A 11 -26.87 24.51 11.37
N HIS A 12 -27.83 25.30 10.94
CA HIS A 12 -27.89 25.73 9.53
C HIS A 12 -26.74 26.69 9.15
N SER A 13 -26.31 27.54 10.07
CA SER A 13 -25.20 28.48 9.85
C SER A 13 -23.88 27.73 9.77
N LEU A 14 -23.67 26.74 10.64
CA LEU A 14 -22.46 25.93 10.69
C LEU A 14 -22.28 25.10 9.42
N VAL A 15 -23.33 24.38 9.00
CA VAL A 15 -23.30 23.59 7.75
C VAL A 15 -23.02 24.48 6.55
N LYS A 16 -23.68 25.64 6.46
CA LYS A 16 -23.46 26.60 5.36
C LYS A 16 -22.00 27.08 5.33
N LEU A 17 -21.43 27.40 6.49
CA LEU A 17 -20.04 27.86 6.58
C LEU A 17 -19.06 26.76 6.14
N VAL A 18 -19.21 25.55 6.67
CA VAL A 18 -18.33 24.41 6.34
C VAL A 18 -18.43 24.06 4.85
N VAL A 19 -19.64 24.01 4.30
CA VAL A 19 -19.86 23.77 2.87
C VAL A 19 -19.27 24.89 2.02
N ALA A 20 -19.39 26.16 2.42
CA ALA A 20 -18.79 27.28 1.70
C ALA A 20 -17.25 27.17 1.67
N VAL A 21 -16.62 26.82 2.81
CA VAL A 21 -15.17 26.57 2.85
C VAL A 21 -14.82 25.40 1.95
N GLY A 22 -15.59 24.30 1.98
CA GLY A 22 -15.39 23.15 1.10
C GLY A 22 -15.47 23.53 -0.39
N LEU A 23 -16.43 24.37 -0.77
CA LEU A 23 -16.56 24.87 -2.15
C LEU A 23 -15.36 25.73 -2.57
N VAL A 24 -14.84 26.57 -1.66
CA VAL A 24 -13.61 27.35 -1.91
C VAL A 24 -12.42 26.42 -2.12
N GLN A 25 -12.28 25.39 -1.31
CA GLN A 25 -11.23 24.38 -1.49
C GLN A 25 -11.36 23.65 -2.83
N ILE A 26 -12.56 23.18 -3.17
CA ILE A 26 -12.84 22.53 -4.46
C ILE A 26 -12.44 23.46 -5.62
N ALA A 27 -12.85 24.72 -5.57
CA ALA A 27 -12.49 25.70 -6.59
C ALA A 27 -10.97 25.91 -6.68
N ALA A 28 -10.27 25.99 -5.54
CA ALA A 28 -8.83 26.13 -5.50
C ALA A 28 -8.13 24.90 -6.12
N TYR A 29 -8.50 23.68 -5.73
CA TYR A 29 -7.94 22.46 -6.30
C TYR A 29 -8.25 22.32 -7.80
N TYR A 30 -9.46 22.69 -8.23
CA TYR A 30 -9.82 22.71 -9.66
C TYR A 30 -8.93 23.67 -10.45
N LEU A 31 -8.76 24.90 -9.94
CA LEU A 31 -7.90 25.90 -10.59
C LEU A 31 -6.45 25.45 -10.65
N LEU A 32 -5.93 24.83 -9.57
CA LEU A 32 -4.58 24.29 -9.58
C LEU A 32 -4.42 23.20 -10.66
N GLY A 33 -5.38 22.27 -10.78
CA GLY A 33 -5.36 21.25 -11.83
C GLY A 33 -5.48 21.82 -13.25
N ALA A 34 -6.29 22.87 -13.43
CA ALA A 34 -6.50 23.51 -14.72
C ALA A 34 -5.33 24.41 -15.16
N LEU A 35 -4.62 25.05 -14.21
CA LEU A 35 -3.51 25.96 -14.50
C LEU A 35 -2.17 25.26 -14.75
N VAL A 36 -2.03 23.99 -14.36
CA VAL A 36 -0.79 23.21 -14.62
C VAL A 36 -0.62 22.96 -16.11
N ARG A 37 -1.71 22.69 -16.82
CA ARG A 37 -1.69 22.38 -18.25
C ARG A 37 -1.90 23.62 -19.11
N THR A 38 -1.06 23.75 -20.15
CA THR A 38 -1.14 24.85 -21.12
C THR A 38 -2.00 24.52 -22.33
N ASP A 39 -2.33 23.25 -22.56
CA ASP A 39 -3.12 22.75 -23.70
C ASP A 39 -4.64 22.75 -23.42
N GLY A 40 -5.08 23.29 -22.29
CA GLY A 40 -6.48 23.27 -21.86
C GLY A 40 -6.95 21.94 -21.29
N GLY A 41 -6.08 20.95 -21.15
CA GLY A 41 -6.35 19.71 -20.46
C GLY A 41 -6.52 19.92 -18.95
N PHE A 42 -6.70 18.82 -18.21
CA PHE A 42 -6.82 18.84 -16.76
C PHE A 42 -5.75 17.92 -16.14
N ALA A 43 -4.84 18.52 -15.39
CA ALA A 43 -3.78 17.80 -14.73
C ALA A 43 -4.32 17.03 -13.52
N ILE A 44 -3.79 15.84 -13.29
CA ILE A 44 -4.20 14.90 -12.24
C ILE A 44 -3.18 14.84 -11.11
N PRO A 45 -3.60 14.74 -9.85
CA PRO A 45 -2.68 14.70 -8.73
C PRO A 45 -2.05 13.31 -8.50
N GLN A 46 -2.63 12.26 -9.09
CA GLN A 46 -2.16 10.88 -8.91
C GLN A 46 -2.40 10.08 -10.17
N THR A 47 -1.43 9.25 -10.54
CA THR A 47 -1.55 8.29 -11.65
C THR A 47 -2.67 7.26 -11.44
N ASP A 48 -3.02 6.99 -10.18
CA ASP A 48 -4.17 6.13 -9.83
C ASP A 48 -5.49 6.62 -10.45
N THR A 49 -5.67 7.91 -10.71
CA THR A 49 -6.84 8.44 -11.42
C THR A 49 -7.00 7.77 -12.78
N LEU A 50 -5.90 7.65 -13.53
CA LEU A 50 -5.90 7.00 -14.84
C LEU A 50 -6.17 5.49 -14.72
N LEU A 51 -5.74 4.85 -13.62
CA LEU A 51 -6.06 3.45 -13.35
C LEU A 51 -7.57 3.22 -13.23
N TYR A 52 -8.26 4.10 -12.51
CA TYR A 52 -9.72 4.02 -12.39
C TYR A 52 -10.44 4.36 -13.71
N CYS A 53 -9.92 5.33 -14.48
CA CYS A 53 -10.42 5.62 -15.82
C CYS A 53 -10.23 4.43 -16.76
N GLN A 54 -9.08 3.75 -16.70
CA GLN A 54 -8.79 2.55 -17.45
C GLN A 54 -9.74 1.40 -17.08
N ALA A 55 -9.93 1.16 -15.77
CA ALA A 55 -10.88 0.16 -15.29
C ALA A 55 -12.31 0.45 -15.78
N ALA A 56 -12.73 1.72 -15.74
CA ALA A 56 -14.03 2.16 -16.22
C ALA A 56 -14.22 1.87 -17.70
N ARG A 57 -13.22 2.17 -18.54
CA ARG A 57 -13.22 1.85 -19.96
C ARG A 57 -13.34 0.35 -20.20
N ARG A 58 -12.52 -0.44 -19.51
CA ARG A 58 -12.55 -1.91 -19.66
C ARG A 58 -13.89 -2.52 -19.25
N ILE A 59 -14.57 -1.96 -18.23
CA ILE A 59 -15.93 -2.36 -17.87
C ILE A 59 -16.90 -2.14 -19.01
N VAL A 60 -16.86 -0.97 -19.67
CA VAL A 60 -17.75 -0.65 -20.80
C VAL A 60 -17.44 -1.48 -22.04
N GLU A 61 -16.18 -1.84 -22.25
CA GLU A 61 -15.74 -2.75 -23.30
C GLU A 61 -16.15 -4.23 -23.04
N GLY A 62 -16.81 -4.53 -21.91
CA GLY A 62 -17.26 -5.87 -21.56
C GLY A 62 -16.19 -6.72 -20.86
N HIS A 63 -15.09 -6.15 -20.44
CA HIS A 63 -13.97 -6.82 -19.79
C HIS A 63 -13.75 -6.30 -18.36
N PRO A 64 -14.76 -6.40 -17.44
CA PRO A 64 -14.58 -5.97 -16.06
C PRO A 64 -13.43 -6.76 -15.41
N PHE A 65 -12.71 -6.10 -14.51
CA PHE A 65 -11.54 -6.66 -13.81
C PHE A 65 -10.34 -7.04 -14.71
N SER A 66 -10.35 -6.64 -15.98
CA SER A 66 -9.17 -6.70 -16.87
C SER A 66 -8.56 -5.32 -16.99
N PHE A 67 -7.24 -5.20 -16.88
CA PHE A 67 -6.57 -3.91 -16.88
C PHE A 67 -6.26 -3.39 -18.30
N SER A 68 -5.88 -4.29 -19.20
CA SER A 68 -5.59 -3.98 -20.58
C SER A 68 -6.04 -5.12 -21.51
N GLU A 69 -5.93 -4.93 -22.82
CA GLU A 69 -6.25 -5.98 -23.77
C GLU A 69 -5.34 -7.20 -23.57
N GLY A 70 -5.95 -8.39 -23.51
CA GLY A 70 -5.22 -9.65 -23.28
C GLY A 70 -4.61 -9.84 -21.88
N ALA A 71 -4.84 -8.91 -20.95
CA ALA A 71 -4.41 -9.08 -19.55
C ALA A 71 -5.33 -10.02 -18.78
N ALA A 72 -4.76 -10.78 -17.85
CA ALA A 72 -5.52 -11.63 -16.94
C ALA A 72 -6.42 -10.79 -16.02
N VAL A 73 -7.47 -11.44 -15.51
CA VAL A 73 -8.39 -10.83 -14.54
C VAL A 73 -7.63 -10.46 -13.27
N SER A 74 -7.84 -9.24 -12.77
CA SER A 74 -7.18 -8.68 -11.59
C SER A 74 -8.15 -7.86 -10.75
N THR A 75 -8.00 -7.92 -9.44
CA THR A 75 -8.71 -7.08 -8.46
C THR A 75 -7.79 -5.97 -7.93
N GLY A 76 -6.93 -5.43 -8.79
CA GLY A 76 -5.96 -4.37 -8.45
C GLY A 76 -6.60 -3.06 -8.04
N THR A 77 -7.79 -2.73 -8.56
CA THR A 77 -8.61 -1.64 -8.05
C THR A 77 -9.17 -2.03 -6.68
N THR A 78 -8.69 -1.39 -5.63
CA THR A 78 -9.02 -1.74 -4.24
C THR A 78 -10.49 -1.57 -3.84
N GLY A 79 -11.29 -0.89 -4.67
CA GLY A 79 -12.73 -0.71 -4.49
C GLY A 79 -13.50 -1.20 -5.71
N VAL A 80 -14.60 -1.92 -5.50
CA VAL A 80 -15.44 -2.42 -6.61
C VAL A 80 -16.34 -1.32 -7.16
N ILE A 81 -16.98 -0.54 -6.29
CA ILE A 81 -18.07 0.37 -6.69
C ILE A 81 -17.58 1.55 -7.51
N TYR A 82 -16.45 2.15 -7.15
CA TYR A 82 -15.98 3.39 -7.78
C TYR A 82 -15.69 3.24 -9.29
N PRO A 83 -14.98 2.19 -9.77
CA PRO A 83 -14.80 1.96 -11.20
C PRO A 83 -16.12 1.83 -11.98
N PHE A 84 -17.15 1.20 -11.39
CA PHE A 84 -18.46 1.07 -12.04
C PHE A 84 -19.21 2.41 -12.14
N ILE A 85 -19.06 3.30 -11.14
CA ILE A 85 -19.61 4.67 -11.24
C ILE A 85 -18.93 5.43 -12.39
N LEU A 86 -17.61 5.36 -12.50
CA LEU A 86 -16.88 5.97 -13.62
C LEU A 86 -17.23 5.32 -14.96
N ALA A 87 -17.46 4.00 -15.00
CA ALA A 87 -17.91 3.29 -16.19
C ALA A 87 -19.27 3.81 -16.69
N ALA A 88 -20.19 4.11 -15.79
CA ALA A 88 -21.45 4.75 -16.16
C ALA A 88 -21.24 6.13 -16.82
N LEU A 89 -20.30 6.93 -16.30
CA LEU A 89 -19.93 8.22 -16.92
C LEU A 89 -19.26 8.02 -18.29
N TYR A 90 -18.40 7.02 -18.40
CA TYR A 90 -17.76 6.66 -19.67
C TYR A 90 -18.79 6.20 -20.71
N ALA A 91 -19.77 5.39 -20.31
CA ALA A 91 -20.81 4.86 -21.21
C ALA A 91 -21.72 5.95 -21.81
N ILE A 92 -21.89 7.09 -21.13
CA ILE A 92 -22.63 8.24 -21.65
C ILE A 92 -21.74 9.18 -22.50
N GLY A 93 -20.53 8.77 -22.85
CA GLY A 93 -19.62 9.47 -23.77
C GLY A 93 -18.60 10.40 -23.12
N LEU A 94 -18.46 10.40 -21.78
CA LEU A 94 -17.39 11.15 -21.11
C LEU A 94 -16.09 10.34 -21.19
N THR A 95 -15.21 10.70 -22.12
CA THR A 95 -13.93 10.00 -22.37
C THR A 95 -12.75 10.96 -22.22
N GLY A 96 -11.52 10.44 -22.12
CA GLY A 96 -10.31 11.25 -22.00
C GLY A 96 -10.40 12.26 -20.85
N ASP A 97 -10.04 13.50 -21.13
CA ASP A 97 -10.09 14.61 -20.15
C ASP A 97 -11.49 14.89 -19.60
N ALA A 98 -12.54 14.63 -20.39
CA ALA A 98 -13.91 14.80 -19.93
C ALA A 98 -14.26 13.84 -18.79
N LEU A 99 -13.78 12.59 -18.85
CA LEU A 99 -13.94 11.62 -17.78
C LEU A 99 -13.15 12.02 -16.52
N ILE A 100 -11.92 12.51 -16.71
CA ILE A 100 -11.07 12.96 -15.61
C ILE A 100 -11.74 14.15 -14.88
N ARG A 101 -12.25 15.16 -15.62
CA ARG A 101 -12.99 16.28 -15.03
C ARG A 101 -14.28 15.84 -14.34
N ALA A 102 -15.01 14.90 -14.95
CA ALA A 102 -16.22 14.34 -14.34
C ALA A 102 -15.90 13.60 -13.04
N GLY A 103 -14.82 12.83 -13.02
CA GLY A 103 -14.28 12.18 -11.82
C GLY A 103 -13.92 13.17 -10.73
N PHE A 104 -13.31 14.31 -11.08
CA PHE A 104 -13.04 15.39 -10.13
C PHE A 104 -14.33 15.93 -9.48
N PHE A 105 -15.34 16.29 -10.29
CA PHE A 105 -16.59 16.81 -9.76
C PHE A 105 -17.39 15.77 -8.97
N LEU A 106 -17.32 14.49 -9.37
CA LEU A 106 -17.90 13.40 -8.60
C LEU A 106 -17.28 13.33 -7.19
N ASN A 107 -15.97 13.37 -7.12
CA ASN A 107 -15.24 13.35 -5.83
C ASN A 107 -15.46 14.64 -5.02
N ALA A 108 -15.60 15.79 -5.67
CA ALA A 108 -16.01 17.04 -5.04
C ALA A 108 -17.39 16.90 -4.39
N GLY A 109 -18.35 16.26 -5.09
CA GLY A 109 -19.65 15.94 -4.53
C GLY A 109 -19.56 15.01 -3.31
N PHE A 110 -18.75 13.98 -3.37
CA PHE A 110 -18.47 13.07 -2.23
C PHE A 110 -17.86 13.83 -1.05
N TYR A 111 -16.95 14.76 -1.30
CA TYR A 111 -16.35 15.61 -0.27
C TYR A 111 -17.39 16.51 0.42
N LEU A 112 -18.31 17.11 -0.34
CA LEU A 112 -19.39 17.90 0.25
C LEU A 112 -20.34 17.04 1.10
N VAL A 113 -20.65 15.82 0.67
CA VAL A 113 -21.41 14.85 1.48
C VAL A 113 -20.66 14.53 2.76
N PHE A 114 -19.35 14.28 2.68
CA PHE A 114 -18.49 14.04 3.84
C PHE A 114 -18.57 15.18 4.86
N LEU A 115 -18.35 16.42 4.43
CA LEU A 115 -18.44 17.60 5.29
C LEU A 115 -19.82 17.77 5.92
N GLY A 116 -20.89 17.64 5.11
CA GLY A 116 -22.27 17.77 5.60
C GLY A 116 -22.64 16.71 6.62
N CYS A 117 -22.28 15.47 6.40
CA CYS A 117 -22.54 14.36 7.32
C CYS A 117 -21.80 14.52 8.67
N TRP A 118 -20.53 14.91 8.64
CA TRP A 118 -19.79 15.17 9.87
C TRP A 118 -20.30 16.38 10.64
N CYS A 119 -20.76 17.44 9.95
CA CYS A 119 -21.46 18.56 10.63
C CYS A 119 -22.68 18.07 11.39
N VAL A 120 -23.42 17.09 10.87
CA VAL A 120 -24.54 16.48 11.58
C VAL A 120 -24.08 15.76 12.84
N VAL A 121 -22.96 15.03 12.78
CA VAL A 121 -22.40 14.35 13.96
C VAL A 121 -21.98 15.39 15.02
N VAL A 122 -21.28 16.44 14.60
CA VAL A 122 -20.90 17.56 15.48
C VAL A 122 -22.12 18.19 16.16
N ASP A 123 -23.22 18.46 15.41
CA ASP A 123 -24.44 19.03 15.98
C ASP A 123 -25.10 18.14 17.03
N ILE A 124 -25.10 16.83 16.82
CA ILE A 124 -25.67 15.86 17.75
C ILE A 124 -24.81 15.73 19.02
N LYS A 125 -23.48 15.67 18.87
CA LYS A 125 -22.56 15.27 19.93
C LYS A 125 -22.03 16.44 20.76
N ILE A 126 -21.80 17.59 20.15
CA ILE A 126 -21.18 18.74 20.81
C ILE A 126 -22.27 19.76 21.18
N LYS A 127 -22.36 20.09 22.47
CA LYS A 127 -23.37 21.07 22.97
C LYS A 127 -22.80 22.46 23.17
N ASN A 128 -21.53 22.56 23.55
CA ASN A 128 -20.87 23.85 23.72
C ASN A 128 -20.71 24.57 22.37
N PRO A 129 -21.22 25.81 22.20
CA PRO A 129 -21.17 26.53 20.93
C PRO A 129 -19.74 26.76 20.43
N PHE A 130 -18.80 27.05 21.30
CA PHE A 130 -17.40 27.27 20.92
C PHE A 130 -16.75 25.96 20.45
N ALA A 131 -16.89 24.87 21.21
CA ALA A 131 -16.37 23.56 20.84
C ALA A 131 -16.94 23.07 19.51
N ARG A 132 -18.24 23.38 19.25
CA ARG A 132 -18.90 23.08 17.96
C ARG A 132 -18.26 23.83 16.80
N ILE A 133 -17.94 25.10 16.97
CA ILE A 133 -17.25 25.92 15.96
C ILE A 133 -15.85 25.36 15.71
N VAL A 134 -15.11 25.02 16.75
CA VAL A 134 -13.77 24.43 16.65
C VAL A 134 -13.81 23.11 15.87
N ALA A 135 -14.74 22.19 16.21
CA ALA A 135 -14.89 20.94 15.48
C ALA A 135 -15.19 21.17 13.99
N ALA A 136 -16.12 22.06 13.69
CA ALA A 136 -16.51 22.37 12.31
C ALA A 136 -15.40 23.07 11.52
N ALA A 137 -14.64 23.96 12.15
CA ALA A 137 -13.51 24.62 11.54
C ALA A 137 -12.39 23.60 11.24
N LEU A 138 -12.09 22.70 12.17
CA LEU A 138 -11.13 21.62 11.95
C LEU A 138 -11.55 20.70 10.80
N LEU A 139 -12.83 20.30 10.75
CA LEU A 139 -13.37 19.51 9.63
C LEU A 139 -13.21 20.23 8.29
N ALA A 140 -13.53 21.52 8.25
CA ALA A 140 -13.44 22.32 7.04
C ALA A 140 -11.98 22.61 6.60
N THR A 141 -11.04 22.66 7.54
CA THR A 141 -9.61 22.91 7.28
C THR A 141 -8.75 21.65 7.26
N MET A 142 -9.37 20.46 7.31
CA MET A 142 -8.68 19.18 7.22
C MET A 142 -8.17 18.95 5.79
N GLY A 143 -7.03 19.58 5.47
CA GLY A 143 -6.42 19.60 4.14
C GLY A 143 -6.20 18.21 3.58
N GLN A 144 -5.86 17.26 4.43
CA GLN A 144 -5.71 15.86 4.10
C GLN A 144 -6.96 15.24 3.46
N SER A 145 -8.14 15.41 4.07
CA SER A 145 -9.40 14.88 3.53
C SER A 145 -9.78 15.55 2.21
N ALA A 146 -9.54 16.87 2.11
CA ALA A 146 -9.75 17.61 0.86
C ALA A 146 -8.81 17.11 -0.25
N TYR A 147 -7.50 17.00 0.04
CA TYR A 147 -6.50 16.47 -0.87
C TYR A 147 -6.87 15.05 -1.35
N SER A 148 -7.15 14.14 -0.41
CA SER A 148 -7.47 12.75 -0.73
C SER A 148 -8.75 12.62 -1.58
N ALA A 149 -9.75 13.45 -1.34
CA ALA A 149 -10.95 13.50 -2.17
C ALA A 149 -10.61 14.03 -3.57
N MET A 150 -9.89 15.15 -3.67
CA MET A 150 -9.56 15.78 -4.96
C MET A 150 -8.52 14.98 -5.77
N ALA A 151 -7.84 14.02 -5.15
CA ALA A 151 -6.95 13.09 -5.82
C ALA A 151 -7.65 12.11 -6.80
N GLN A 152 -8.96 12.20 -6.93
CA GLN A 152 -9.79 11.48 -7.92
C GLN A 152 -9.63 9.96 -7.87
N SER A 153 -9.57 9.42 -6.67
CA SER A 153 -9.59 7.99 -6.41
C SER A 153 -10.87 7.57 -5.69
N ASP A 154 -11.01 6.31 -5.39
CA ASP A 154 -12.09 5.74 -4.58
C ASP A 154 -12.15 6.26 -3.13
N ILE A 155 -11.14 7.03 -2.72
CA ILE A 155 -11.08 7.65 -1.38
C ILE A 155 -12.21 8.66 -1.17
N GLY A 156 -12.55 9.45 -2.20
CA GLY A 156 -13.70 10.37 -2.10
C GLY A 156 -14.98 9.64 -1.72
N LEU A 157 -15.25 8.50 -2.37
CA LEU A 157 -16.38 7.65 -2.07
C LEU A 157 -16.30 7.06 -0.64
N LEU A 158 -15.11 6.61 -0.22
CA LEU A 158 -14.85 6.14 1.15
C LEU A 158 -15.20 7.20 2.19
N LEU A 159 -14.75 8.44 1.98
CA LEU A 159 -15.06 9.57 2.86
C LEU A 159 -16.57 9.83 2.95
N ALA A 160 -17.28 9.83 1.83
CA ALA A 160 -18.72 10.01 1.80
C ALA A 160 -19.45 8.88 2.54
N PHE A 161 -19.08 7.62 2.30
CA PHE A 161 -19.70 6.46 2.94
C PHE A 161 -19.45 6.42 4.45
N SER A 162 -18.20 6.62 4.87
CA SER A 162 -17.84 6.63 6.30
C SER A 162 -18.60 7.73 7.05
N SER A 163 -18.68 8.92 6.48
CA SER A 163 -19.38 10.05 7.08
C SER A 163 -20.90 9.86 7.12
N ALA A 164 -21.48 9.31 6.05
CA ALA A 164 -22.89 8.97 6.01
C ALA A 164 -23.22 7.90 7.06
N PHE A 165 -22.39 6.85 7.19
CA PHE A 165 -22.50 5.85 8.24
C PHE A 165 -22.42 6.49 9.63
N ALA A 166 -21.45 7.37 9.88
CA ALA A 166 -21.31 8.11 11.13
C ALA A 166 -22.58 8.92 11.48
N ALA A 167 -23.10 9.66 10.51
CA ALA A 167 -24.28 10.48 10.72
C ALA A 167 -25.54 9.66 11.00
N GLN A 168 -25.74 8.53 10.30
CA GLN A 168 -26.89 7.66 10.54
C GLN A 168 -26.76 6.87 11.85
N LEU A 169 -25.56 6.44 12.20
CA LEU A 169 -25.26 5.79 13.47
C LEU A 169 -25.51 6.75 14.65
N ALA A 170 -25.04 8.00 14.57
CA ALA A 170 -25.27 9.03 15.58
C ALA A 170 -26.77 9.34 15.76
N ARG A 171 -27.54 9.34 14.66
CA ARG A 171 -29.00 9.51 14.68
C ARG A 171 -29.77 8.29 15.17
N GLY A 172 -29.13 7.13 15.31
CA GLY A 172 -29.78 5.88 15.66
C GLY A 172 -30.70 5.30 14.58
N ARG A 173 -30.52 5.69 13.32
CA ARG A 173 -31.34 5.22 12.19
C ARG A 173 -30.89 3.85 11.68
N ARG A 174 -31.31 2.78 12.37
CA ARG A 174 -30.85 1.40 12.15
C ARG A 174 -30.83 0.96 10.69
N LEU A 175 -31.94 1.16 9.97
CA LEU A 175 -32.04 0.76 8.57
C LEU A 175 -30.92 1.38 7.72
N TRP A 176 -30.68 2.68 7.86
CA TRP A 176 -29.71 3.39 7.03
C TRP A 176 -28.27 3.07 7.38
N TYR A 177 -27.91 3.06 8.67
CA TYR A 177 -26.54 2.66 9.02
C TYR A 177 -26.29 1.16 8.74
N GLY A 178 -27.33 0.31 8.81
CA GLY A 178 -27.24 -1.09 8.42
C GLY A 178 -26.96 -1.27 6.94
N ILE A 179 -27.71 -0.60 6.06
CA ILE A 179 -27.46 -0.62 4.61
C ILE A 179 -26.05 -0.13 4.29
N LEU A 180 -25.63 1.01 4.87
CA LEU A 180 -24.30 1.54 4.65
C LEU A 180 -23.21 0.57 5.12
N LEU A 181 -23.36 -0.07 6.28
CA LEU A 181 -22.38 -1.02 6.81
C LEU A 181 -22.26 -2.27 5.92
N VAL A 182 -23.38 -2.77 5.36
CA VAL A 182 -23.40 -3.91 4.43
C VAL A 182 -22.70 -3.57 3.11
N VAL A 183 -22.86 -2.37 2.59
CA VAL A 183 -22.25 -1.93 1.33
C VAL A 183 -20.79 -1.53 1.50
N PHE A 184 -20.38 -1.10 2.69
CA PHE A 184 -19.06 -0.52 2.94
C PHE A 184 -17.86 -1.39 2.50
N PRO A 185 -17.82 -2.73 2.72
CA PRO A 185 -16.74 -3.58 2.21
C PRO A 185 -16.56 -3.57 0.69
N TRP A 186 -17.63 -3.28 -0.08
CA TRP A 186 -17.58 -3.15 -1.54
C TRP A 186 -17.07 -1.79 -2.01
N VAL A 187 -17.16 -0.78 -1.14
CA VAL A 187 -16.57 0.53 -1.40
C VAL A 187 -15.04 0.42 -1.33
N ARG A 188 -14.54 -0.14 -0.22
CA ARG A 188 -13.09 -0.37 0.01
C ARG A 188 -12.88 -1.39 1.13
N PRO A 189 -11.69 -2.03 1.16
CA PRO A 189 -11.33 -2.99 2.22
C PRO A 189 -11.43 -2.41 3.64
N GLU A 190 -11.21 -1.10 3.81
CA GLU A 190 -11.33 -0.41 5.09
C GLU A 190 -12.74 -0.50 5.69
N GLY A 191 -13.75 -0.71 4.84
CA GLY A 191 -15.11 -0.99 5.28
C GLY A 191 -15.22 -2.23 6.18
N VAL A 192 -14.35 -3.22 5.98
CA VAL A 192 -14.28 -4.41 6.85
C VAL A 192 -13.88 -4.04 8.28
N VAL A 193 -13.00 -3.04 8.46
CA VAL A 193 -12.62 -2.53 9.78
C VAL A 193 -13.83 -1.97 10.51
N CYS A 194 -14.69 -1.23 9.80
CA CYS A 194 -15.95 -0.74 10.37
C CYS A 194 -16.91 -1.88 10.76
N VAL A 195 -17.01 -2.91 9.93
CA VAL A 195 -17.86 -4.09 10.22
C VAL A 195 -17.37 -4.79 11.49
N ILE A 196 -16.06 -5.03 11.59
CA ILE A 196 -15.44 -5.65 12.77
C ILE A 196 -15.64 -4.78 14.01
N ALA A 197 -15.37 -3.49 13.92
CA ALA A 197 -15.53 -2.54 15.03
C ALA A 197 -16.98 -2.49 15.53
N PHE A 198 -17.94 -2.42 14.60
CA PHE A 198 -19.36 -2.44 14.95
C PHE A 198 -19.75 -3.75 15.63
N ALA A 199 -19.36 -4.91 15.07
CA ALA A 199 -19.63 -6.22 15.64
C ALA A 199 -19.03 -6.37 17.04
N MET A 200 -17.77 -5.98 17.24
CA MET A 200 -17.08 -6.03 18.53
C MET A 200 -17.81 -5.20 19.59
N VAL A 201 -18.21 -3.97 19.25
CA VAL A 201 -18.93 -3.10 20.20
C VAL A 201 -20.30 -3.65 20.54
N VAL A 202 -21.05 -4.17 19.56
CA VAL A 202 -22.38 -4.77 19.81
C VAL A 202 -22.26 -6.04 20.66
N LEU A 203 -21.24 -6.87 20.42
CA LEU A 203 -20.95 -8.05 21.25
C LEU A 203 -20.52 -7.64 22.66
N ALA A 204 -19.70 -6.60 22.81
CA ALA A 204 -19.31 -6.09 24.12
C ALA A 204 -20.50 -5.59 24.93
N ARG A 205 -21.49 -4.95 24.30
CA ARG A 205 -22.75 -4.56 24.95
C ARG A 205 -23.50 -5.78 25.51
N LEU A 206 -23.58 -6.87 24.73
CA LEU A 206 -24.24 -8.08 25.16
C LEU A 206 -23.50 -8.77 26.32
N VAL A 207 -22.18 -8.94 26.18
CA VAL A 207 -21.37 -9.75 27.11
C VAL A 207 -21.00 -8.98 28.39
N PHE A 208 -20.45 -7.77 28.22
CA PHE A 208 -19.89 -7.01 29.35
C PHE A 208 -20.91 -6.07 30.00
N LEU A 209 -21.75 -5.40 29.22
CA LEU A 209 -22.79 -4.51 29.74
C LEU A 209 -24.09 -5.26 30.05
N ARG A 210 -24.19 -6.53 29.66
CA ARG A 210 -25.37 -7.39 29.89
C ARG A 210 -26.67 -6.75 29.38
N VAL A 211 -26.58 -5.98 28.29
CA VAL A 211 -27.77 -5.40 27.67
C VAL A 211 -28.68 -6.51 27.20
N PRO A 212 -30.02 -6.43 27.46
CA PRO A 212 -30.94 -7.48 27.07
C PRO A 212 -30.86 -7.82 25.58
N TRP A 213 -30.91 -9.11 25.25
CA TRP A 213 -30.88 -9.61 23.86
C TRP A 213 -31.85 -8.90 22.93
N ARG A 214 -33.07 -8.60 23.43
CA ARG A 214 -34.09 -7.91 22.62
C ARG A 214 -33.62 -6.52 22.10
N GLU A 215 -32.74 -5.84 22.82
CA GLU A 215 -32.26 -4.52 22.45
C GLU A 215 -31.09 -4.60 21.46
N VAL A 216 -30.25 -5.63 21.54
CA VAL A 216 -29.05 -5.80 20.70
C VAL A 216 -29.24 -6.68 19.47
N ARG A 217 -30.31 -7.51 19.45
CA ARG A 217 -30.54 -8.49 18.37
C ARG A 217 -30.55 -7.89 16.96
N ALA A 218 -31.18 -6.72 16.80
CA ALA A 218 -31.22 -6.05 15.50
C ALA A 218 -29.83 -5.56 15.04
N ASP A 219 -29.02 -5.04 15.97
CA ASP A 219 -27.67 -4.60 15.69
C ASP A 219 -26.75 -5.81 15.41
N LEU A 220 -26.93 -6.93 16.11
CA LEU A 220 -26.26 -8.21 15.81
C LEU A 220 -26.64 -8.76 14.43
N THR A 221 -27.93 -8.69 14.06
CA THR A 221 -28.37 -9.08 12.71
C THR A 221 -27.67 -8.21 11.65
N ILE A 222 -27.61 -6.89 11.85
CA ILE A 222 -26.88 -5.97 10.95
C ILE A 222 -25.41 -6.37 10.86
N ALA A 223 -24.74 -6.62 12.00
CA ALA A 223 -23.36 -7.06 12.03
C ALA A 223 -23.14 -8.37 11.26
N ALA A 224 -24.03 -9.36 11.46
CA ALA A 224 -23.95 -10.63 10.76
C ALA A 224 -24.13 -10.48 9.24
N VAL A 225 -25.12 -9.71 8.79
CA VAL A 225 -25.35 -9.45 7.36
C VAL A 225 -24.17 -8.69 6.76
N ALA A 226 -23.61 -7.71 7.47
CA ALA A 226 -22.43 -6.98 7.01
C ALA A 226 -21.17 -7.88 6.95
N ALA A 227 -21.00 -8.80 7.89
CA ALA A 227 -19.93 -9.80 7.86
C ALA A 227 -20.07 -10.77 6.68
N ILE A 228 -21.30 -11.23 6.38
CA ILE A 228 -21.59 -12.04 5.19
C ILE A 228 -21.26 -11.25 3.91
N SER A 229 -21.61 -9.97 3.86
CA SER A 229 -21.29 -9.08 2.74
C SER A 229 -19.78 -8.93 2.55
N ALA A 230 -19.04 -8.74 3.64
CA ALA A 230 -17.56 -8.68 3.61
C ALA A 230 -16.96 -10.01 3.13
N ALA A 231 -17.48 -11.15 3.59
CA ALA A 231 -17.10 -12.47 3.09
C ALA A 231 -17.41 -12.63 1.60
N GLY A 232 -18.52 -12.04 1.12
CA GLY A 232 -18.89 -11.99 -0.30
C GLY A 232 -17.83 -11.31 -1.16
N VAL A 233 -17.22 -10.20 -0.69
CA VAL A 233 -16.08 -9.56 -1.38
C VAL A 233 -14.89 -10.50 -1.48
N SER A 234 -14.55 -11.20 -0.38
CA SER A 234 -13.45 -12.17 -0.38
C SER A 234 -13.73 -13.36 -1.30
N ALA A 235 -14.97 -13.85 -1.32
CA ALA A 235 -15.39 -14.92 -2.22
C ALA A 235 -15.34 -14.51 -3.69
N MET A 236 -15.75 -13.28 -4.02
CA MET A 236 -15.61 -12.69 -5.36
C MET A 236 -14.15 -12.63 -5.78
N ASN A 237 -13.28 -12.07 -4.92
CA ASN A 237 -11.85 -12.00 -5.22
C ASN A 237 -11.26 -13.39 -5.47
N TRP A 238 -11.61 -14.35 -4.62
CA TRP A 238 -11.15 -15.73 -4.78
C TRP A 238 -11.64 -16.38 -6.08
N ALA A 239 -12.88 -16.18 -6.43
CA ALA A 239 -13.45 -16.71 -7.69
C ALA A 239 -12.80 -16.09 -8.93
N LEU A 240 -12.42 -14.81 -8.85
CA LEU A 240 -11.82 -14.08 -9.97
C LEU A 240 -10.31 -14.33 -10.12
N THR A 241 -9.59 -14.46 -9.01
CA THR A 241 -8.11 -14.41 -9.01
C THR A 241 -7.45 -15.59 -8.29
N GLY A 242 -8.22 -16.48 -7.65
CA GLY A 242 -7.69 -17.53 -6.78
C GLY A 242 -7.20 -17.00 -5.41
N MET A 243 -7.33 -15.71 -5.13
CA MET A 243 -6.90 -15.07 -3.87
C MET A 243 -8.10 -14.46 -3.16
N ALA A 244 -8.23 -14.70 -1.85
CA ALA A 244 -9.35 -14.15 -1.05
C ALA A 244 -9.24 -12.63 -0.83
N GLY A 245 -8.05 -12.05 -0.97
CA GLY A 245 -7.82 -10.61 -0.88
C GLY A 245 -7.67 -9.96 -2.25
N TYR A 246 -7.71 -8.62 -2.27
CA TYR A 246 -7.41 -7.87 -3.49
C TYR A 246 -5.95 -8.13 -3.93
N SER A 247 -5.70 -8.20 -5.24
CA SER A 247 -4.35 -8.42 -5.78
C SER A 247 -3.38 -7.32 -5.35
N SER A 248 -3.85 -6.09 -5.19
CA SER A 248 -3.06 -4.98 -4.63
C SER A 248 -2.59 -5.18 -3.18
N LEU A 249 -3.19 -6.12 -2.44
CA LEU A 249 -2.82 -6.46 -1.07
C LEU A 249 -2.05 -7.79 -0.97
N ALA A 250 -1.83 -8.47 -2.09
CA ALA A 250 -1.21 -9.80 -2.10
C ALA A 250 0.19 -9.82 -1.48
N HIS A 251 0.94 -8.74 -1.69
CA HIS A 251 2.32 -8.58 -1.24
C HIS A 251 2.48 -7.67 -0.02
N LYS A 252 1.36 -7.24 0.59
CA LYS A 252 1.38 -6.30 1.72
C LYS A 252 1.10 -7.04 3.01
N GLY A 253 1.87 -6.74 4.04
CA GLY A 253 1.60 -7.15 5.41
C GLY A 253 2.62 -8.09 6.03
N TYR A 254 3.16 -7.68 7.16
CA TYR A 254 4.16 -8.41 7.91
C TYR A 254 3.70 -9.80 8.37
N PHE A 255 2.44 -9.94 8.80
CA PHE A 255 1.88 -11.22 9.24
C PHE A 255 1.75 -12.27 8.13
N LYS A 256 1.88 -11.88 6.86
CA LYS A 256 1.88 -12.81 5.73
C LYS A 256 3.28 -13.25 5.31
N THR A 257 4.26 -12.42 5.62
CA THR A 257 5.60 -12.50 5.04
C THR A 257 6.70 -12.75 6.06
N MET A 258 6.40 -12.62 7.36
CA MET A 258 7.38 -12.70 8.46
C MET A 258 6.94 -13.63 9.57
N ASP A 259 7.91 -14.07 10.35
CA ASP A 259 7.65 -14.75 11.63
C ASP A 259 6.84 -13.86 12.56
N LEU A 260 5.99 -14.49 13.38
CA LEU A 260 5.04 -13.77 14.25
C LEU A 260 5.72 -12.75 15.17
N SER A 261 6.87 -13.08 15.73
CA SER A 261 7.63 -12.19 16.62
C SER A 261 8.13 -10.94 15.89
N VAL A 262 8.66 -11.12 14.69
CA VAL A 262 9.16 -10.04 13.82
C VAL A 262 8.00 -9.21 13.31
N ALA A 263 6.91 -9.85 12.90
CA ALA A 263 5.69 -9.16 12.46
C ALA A 263 5.10 -8.28 13.57
N ILE A 264 5.08 -8.77 14.83
CA ILE A 264 4.62 -7.99 15.99
C ILE A 264 5.55 -6.80 16.25
N TYR A 265 6.88 -7.03 16.25
CA TYR A 265 7.86 -5.95 16.45
C TYR A 265 7.76 -4.88 15.37
N SER A 266 7.76 -5.29 14.10
CA SER A 266 7.66 -4.37 12.96
C SER A 266 6.35 -3.59 12.99
N THR A 267 5.22 -4.27 13.26
CA THR A 267 3.93 -3.61 13.42
C THR A 267 3.93 -2.59 14.56
N GLY A 268 4.59 -2.91 15.68
CA GLY A 268 4.74 -2.00 16.81
C GLY A 268 5.58 -0.77 16.47
N ALA A 269 6.73 -0.96 15.82
CA ALA A 269 7.58 0.13 15.35
C ALA A 269 6.83 1.05 14.39
N ASP A 270 6.04 0.46 13.52
CA ASP A 270 5.25 1.17 12.54
C ASP A 270 4.03 1.87 13.13
N LEU A 271 3.40 1.31 14.15
CA LEU A 271 2.39 2.04 14.92
C LEU A 271 2.96 3.33 15.51
N VAL A 272 4.17 3.27 16.07
CA VAL A 272 4.85 4.47 16.58
C VAL A 272 5.13 5.46 15.46
N HIS A 273 5.58 5.00 14.31
CA HIS A 273 5.86 5.85 13.16
C HIS A 273 4.59 6.47 12.57
N LEU A 274 3.54 5.67 12.38
CA LEU A 274 2.21 6.13 11.97
C LEU A 274 1.68 7.19 12.89
N ALA A 275 1.80 6.90 14.14
CA ALA A 275 1.41 7.78 15.19
C ALA A 275 2.11 9.15 15.02
N LYS A 276 3.37 9.20 14.66
CA LYS A 276 4.13 10.42 14.37
C LYS A 276 3.71 11.12 13.06
N SER A 277 3.26 10.39 12.08
CA SER A 277 2.95 10.89 10.73
C SER A 277 1.52 11.42 10.57
N LEU A 278 0.57 10.93 11.38
CA LEU A 278 -0.87 11.18 11.24
C LEU A 278 -1.29 12.64 11.27
N PHE A 279 -0.54 13.48 12.01
CA PHE A 279 -0.95 14.87 12.19
C PHE A 279 -0.59 15.77 11.00
N LEU A 280 0.50 15.48 10.31
CA LEU A 280 0.99 16.34 9.25
C LEU A 280 0.58 15.90 7.85
N GLY A 281 0.19 14.63 7.67
CA GLY A 281 -0.16 14.09 6.37
C GLY A 281 0.96 14.17 5.33
N LEU A 282 2.17 14.48 5.77
CA LEU A 282 3.35 14.61 4.94
C LEU A 282 4.22 13.39 5.16
N PRO A 283 4.37 12.49 4.18
CA PRO A 283 5.44 11.52 4.24
C PRO A 283 6.75 12.30 4.32
N ASP A 284 7.61 11.95 5.21
CA ASP A 284 9.00 12.37 5.26
C ASP A 284 9.39 13.82 5.60
N SER A 285 8.50 14.68 6.17
CA SER A 285 8.92 16.00 6.64
C SER A 285 9.38 16.00 8.10
N PRO A 286 10.53 16.58 8.43
CA PRO A 286 10.87 16.91 9.81
C PRO A 286 10.20 18.26 10.22
N PRO A 287 9.86 18.51 11.47
CA PRO A 287 9.89 17.71 12.69
C PRO A 287 8.48 17.20 13.06
N ARG A 288 8.25 15.91 12.86
CA ARG A 288 6.93 15.26 13.01
C ARG A 288 6.55 15.01 14.47
N ASP A 289 7.55 14.87 15.32
CA ASP A 289 7.38 14.33 16.65
C ASP A 289 6.61 15.26 17.60
N PHE A 290 6.60 16.56 17.33
CA PHE A 290 5.95 17.54 18.20
C PHE A 290 4.43 17.66 18.02
N TYR A 291 3.90 17.31 16.84
CA TYR A 291 2.48 17.53 16.50
C TYR A 291 1.60 16.35 16.88
N PHE A 292 2.23 15.25 17.19
CA PHE A 292 1.58 13.99 17.44
C PHE A 292 0.98 13.86 18.85
N LEU A 293 1.66 14.41 19.85
CA LEU A 293 1.20 14.39 21.25
C LEU A 293 -0.23 14.93 21.44
N PRO A 294 -0.64 16.06 20.81
CA PRO A 294 -2.01 16.57 20.93
C PRO A 294 -3.07 15.62 20.36
N LEU A 295 -2.77 14.89 19.30
CA LEU A 295 -3.69 13.95 18.67
C LEU A 295 -3.94 12.73 19.56
N PHE A 296 -2.89 12.09 20.05
CA PHE A 296 -3.02 11.00 21.00
C PHE A 296 -3.64 11.48 22.30
N GLY A 297 -3.26 12.65 22.76
CA GLY A 297 -3.89 13.27 23.92
C GLY A 297 -5.39 13.44 23.76
N ALA A 298 -5.83 13.93 22.61
CA ALA A 298 -7.25 14.08 22.30
C ALA A 298 -7.98 12.74 22.24
N MET A 299 -7.41 11.76 21.55
CA MET A 299 -8.00 10.41 21.44
C MET A 299 -8.01 9.68 22.77
N ALA A 300 -6.92 9.77 23.54
CA ALA A 300 -6.82 9.20 24.88
C ALA A 300 -7.81 9.87 25.84
N ALA A 301 -7.95 11.19 25.80
CA ALA A 301 -8.93 11.93 26.59
C ALA A 301 -10.36 11.54 26.22
N TRP A 302 -10.66 11.40 24.93
CA TRP A 302 -11.96 10.92 24.48
C TRP A 302 -12.24 9.50 24.95
N ALA A 303 -11.29 8.58 24.76
CA ALA A 303 -11.40 7.22 25.26
C ALA A 303 -11.58 7.19 26.78
N ALA A 304 -10.86 8.02 27.54
CA ALA A 304 -11.00 8.12 28.99
C ALA A 304 -12.38 8.65 29.44
N ILE A 305 -12.93 9.65 28.70
CA ILE A 305 -14.29 10.17 28.95
C ILE A 305 -15.31 9.05 28.71
N LEU A 306 -15.18 8.31 27.62
CA LEU A 306 -16.09 7.20 27.32
C LEU A 306 -15.93 6.04 28.30
N LEU A 307 -14.69 5.73 28.73
CA LEU A 307 -14.43 4.69 29.74
C LEU A 307 -15.06 5.04 31.08
N ARG A 308 -15.00 6.30 31.50
CA ARG A 308 -15.64 6.76 32.73
C ARG A 308 -17.15 6.52 32.70
N ASP A 309 -17.78 6.75 31.55
CA ASP A 309 -19.21 6.63 31.34
C ASP A 309 -19.62 5.31 30.66
N TRP A 310 -18.66 4.35 30.54
CA TRP A 310 -18.82 3.05 29.87
C TRP A 310 -20.08 2.28 30.28
N ARG A 311 -20.42 2.34 31.58
CA ARG A 311 -21.60 1.66 32.10
C ARG A 311 -22.93 2.28 31.65
N ARG A 312 -22.88 3.46 31.04
CA ARG A 312 -24.05 4.10 30.45
C ARG A 312 -24.11 3.71 28.97
N ASP A 313 -24.96 2.73 28.64
CA ASP A 313 -25.13 2.21 27.26
C ASP A 313 -25.48 3.30 26.22
N SER A 314 -25.73 4.54 26.65
CA SER A 314 -26.07 5.66 25.77
C SER A 314 -24.99 6.01 24.74
N ASP A 315 -23.71 5.76 25.05
CA ASP A 315 -22.57 6.20 24.25
C ASP A 315 -21.90 5.07 23.44
N TRP A 316 -22.50 3.89 23.40
CA TRP A 316 -21.94 2.72 22.73
C TRP A 316 -21.55 2.97 21.26
N ARG A 317 -22.26 3.85 20.56
CA ARG A 317 -22.01 4.16 19.15
C ARG A 317 -20.69 4.87 18.92
N GLU A 318 -20.17 5.56 19.90
CA GLU A 318 -18.88 6.26 19.85
C GLU A 318 -17.72 5.28 19.91
N TRP A 319 -17.91 4.18 20.65
CA TRP A 319 -16.91 3.12 20.73
C TRP A 319 -16.64 2.46 19.37
N VAL A 320 -17.61 2.43 18.46
CA VAL A 320 -17.41 1.93 17.10
C VAL A 320 -16.26 2.69 16.41
N TRP A 321 -16.21 4.02 16.60
CA TRP A 321 -15.18 4.86 16.00
C TRP A 321 -13.83 4.71 16.68
N ILE A 322 -13.78 4.54 17.98
CA ILE A 322 -12.54 4.30 18.72
C ILE A 322 -11.94 2.95 18.30
N VAL A 323 -12.77 1.90 18.26
CA VAL A 323 -12.33 0.57 17.84
C VAL A 323 -11.93 0.57 16.35
N ALA A 324 -12.70 1.27 15.48
CA ALA A 324 -12.37 1.40 14.07
C ALA A 324 -11.05 2.17 13.88
N PHE A 325 -10.79 3.22 14.66
CA PHE A 325 -9.55 3.96 14.62
C PHE A 325 -8.35 3.09 15.02
N GLY A 326 -8.46 2.37 16.16
CA GLY A 326 -7.42 1.43 16.59
C GLY A 326 -7.19 0.30 15.59
N GLY A 327 -8.27 -0.28 15.05
CA GLY A 327 -8.21 -1.30 14.01
C GLY A 327 -7.58 -0.80 12.71
N GLY A 328 -7.93 0.41 12.28
CA GLY A 328 -7.38 1.05 11.08
C GLY A 328 -5.87 1.30 11.24
N LEU A 329 -5.45 1.83 12.39
CA LEU A 329 -4.04 2.00 12.72
C LEU A 329 -3.28 0.67 12.65
N LEU A 330 -3.83 -0.38 13.24
CA LEU A 330 -3.20 -1.71 13.24
C LEU A 330 -3.10 -2.29 11.83
N VAL A 331 -4.16 -2.16 11.00
CA VAL A 331 -4.15 -2.64 9.62
C VAL A 331 -3.10 -1.91 8.78
N VAL A 332 -2.97 -0.60 8.94
CA VAL A 332 -1.96 0.18 8.20
C VAL A 332 -0.56 -0.12 8.71
N ALA A 333 -0.35 -0.19 10.03
CA ALA A 333 0.94 -0.50 10.61
C ALA A 333 1.48 -1.86 10.15
N GLN A 334 0.64 -2.87 10.08
CA GLN A 334 1.04 -4.20 9.61
C GLN A 334 1.26 -4.29 8.09
N SER A 335 0.93 -3.24 7.32
CA SER A 335 1.01 -3.31 5.86
C SER A 335 2.41 -3.10 5.28
N GLY A 336 3.38 -2.63 6.06
CA GLY A 336 4.74 -2.33 5.62
C GLY A 336 4.88 -1.14 4.66
N TRP A 337 3.76 -0.53 4.25
CA TRP A 337 3.72 0.57 3.26
C TRP A 337 3.40 1.92 3.90
N GLN A 338 3.92 2.17 5.08
CA GLN A 338 3.56 3.29 5.92
C GLN A 338 3.96 4.65 5.39
N ASN A 339 5.03 4.70 4.62
CA ASN A 339 5.69 5.98 4.34
C ASN A 339 5.05 6.78 3.22
N THR A 340 4.17 6.19 2.41
CA THR A 340 3.72 6.82 1.18
C THR A 340 2.22 7.14 1.11
N ASN A 341 1.37 6.53 1.94
CA ASN A 341 -0.09 6.65 1.75
C ASN A 341 -0.92 6.54 3.05
N ILE A 342 -0.34 6.88 4.21
CA ILE A 342 -1.05 6.81 5.51
C ILE A 342 -2.34 7.62 5.49
N ASP A 343 -2.23 8.81 4.97
CA ASP A 343 -3.30 9.78 4.78
C ASP A 343 -4.46 9.20 3.97
N ARG A 344 -4.14 8.44 2.95
CA ARG A 344 -5.08 7.78 2.08
C ARG A 344 -5.86 6.67 2.80
N TYR A 345 -5.17 5.91 3.65
CA TYR A 345 -5.78 4.77 4.36
C TYR A 345 -6.50 5.16 5.66
N LEU A 346 -6.12 6.27 6.29
CA LEU A 346 -6.68 6.70 7.57
C LEU A 346 -7.46 8.02 7.49
N GLY A 347 -7.43 8.72 6.35
CA GLY A 347 -8.09 10.02 6.16
C GLY A 347 -9.58 10.01 6.51
N TRP A 348 -10.27 8.89 6.31
CA TRP A 348 -11.68 8.72 6.64
C TRP A 348 -11.97 8.66 8.15
N LEU A 349 -10.94 8.38 8.97
CA LEU A 349 -11.03 8.35 10.44
C LEU A 349 -10.61 9.67 11.09
N LEU A 350 -9.89 10.55 10.39
CA LEU A 350 -9.41 11.81 10.94
C LEU A 350 -10.51 12.72 11.52
N PRO A 351 -11.74 12.79 10.99
CA PRO A 351 -12.80 13.58 11.60
C PRO A 351 -13.14 13.19 13.04
N THR A 352 -12.91 11.95 13.44
CA THR A 352 -13.11 11.50 14.82
C THR A 352 -12.22 12.26 15.79
N VAL A 353 -11.03 12.66 15.35
CA VAL A 353 -10.09 13.48 16.12
C VAL A 353 -10.64 14.88 16.36
N SER A 354 -11.25 15.50 15.34
CA SER A 354 -11.89 16.81 15.47
C SER A 354 -12.99 16.78 16.54
N ILE A 355 -13.76 15.70 16.56
CA ILE A 355 -14.80 15.49 17.57
C ILE A 355 -14.17 15.25 18.95
N ALA A 356 -13.13 14.45 19.05
CA ALA A 356 -12.42 14.19 20.30
C ALA A 356 -11.87 15.48 20.93
N ILE A 357 -11.23 16.34 20.11
CA ILE A 357 -10.73 17.66 20.54
C ILE A 357 -11.89 18.52 21.05
N ALA A 358 -12.98 18.59 20.30
CA ALA A 358 -14.14 19.41 20.69
C ALA A 358 -14.82 18.91 21.96
N MET A 359 -14.95 17.60 22.14
CA MET A 359 -15.47 16.99 23.37
C MET A 359 -14.54 17.27 24.57
N GLY A 360 -13.23 17.24 24.36
CA GLY A 360 -12.25 17.64 25.36
C GLY A 360 -12.40 19.10 25.78
N ILE A 361 -12.54 20.01 24.82
CA ILE A 361 -12.81 21.44 25.06
C ILE A 361 -14.13 21.61 25.85
N GLU A 362 -15.20 20.92 25.44
CA GLU A 362 -16.50 20.97 26.11
C GLU A 362 -16.42 20.48 27.56
N GLU A 363 -15.77 19.36 27.81
CA GLU A 363 -15.64 18.79 29.16
C GLU A 363 -14.82 19.68 30.09
N ILE A 364 -13.71 20.25 29.61
CA ILE A 364 -12.88 21.16 30.38
C ILE A 364 -13.62 22.47 30.65
N SER A 365 -14.30 23.03 29.66
CA SER A 365 -15.11 24.25 29.81
C SER A 365 -16.25 24.08 30.82
N ARG A 366 -16.85 22.89 30.87
CA ARG A 366 -17.93 22.56 31.82
C ARG A 366 -17.44 22.63 33.28
N ARG A 367 -16.16 22.36 33.52
CA ARG A 367 -15.56 22.42 34.86
C ARG A 367 -15.28 23.85 35.36
N GLY A 368 -15.53 24.86 34.54
CA GLY A 368 -15.60 26.27 34.92
C GLY A 368 -14.27 26.98 35.22
N ARG A 369 -13.12 26.31 35.12
CA ARG A 369 -11.82 26.87 35.53
C ARG A 369 -10.89 27.30 34.40
N MET A 370 -11.20 26.98 33.13
CA MET A 370 -10.24 27.14 32.04
C MET A 370 -10.87 27.62 30.70
N GLU A 371 -11.94 28.41 30.75
CA GLU A 371 -12.64 28.81 29.52
C GLU A 371 -11.75 29.64 28.57
N ALA A 372 -11.03 30.63 29.08
CA ALA A 372 -10.14 31.46 28.27
C ALA A 372 -8.94 30.66 27.68
N PRO A 373 -8.20 29.84 28.45
CA PRO A 373 -7.19 28.97 27.88
C PRO A 373 -7.73 28.01 26.80
N MET A 374 -8.93 27.44 26.96
CA MET A 374 -9.54 26.57 25.95
C MET A 374 -9.94 27.32 24.69
N ARG A 375 -10.35 28.57 24.79
CA ARG A 375 -10.60 29.44 23.64
C ARG A 375 -9.32 29.72 22.85
N ILE A 376 -8.21 29.99 23.55
CA ILE A 376 -6.88 30.18 22.92
C ILE A 376 -6.43 28.89 22.26
N PHE A 377 -6.49 27.77 22.99
CA PHE A 377 -6.13 26.45 22.44
C PHE A 377 -6.94 26.11 21.18
N GLY A 378 -8.26 26.27 21.21
CA GLY A 378 -9.12 26.03 20.04
C GLY A 378 -8.76 26.92 18.87
N ALA A 379 -8.43 28.20 19.09
CA ALA A 379 -8.00 29.12 18.04
C ALA A 379 -6.66 28.70 17.43
N ILE A 380 -5.70 28.27 18.25
CA ILE A 380 -4.39 27.76 17.79
C ILE A 380 -4.58 26.51 16.91
N VAL A 381 -5.40 25.57 17.35
CA VAL A 381 -5.64 24.32 16.62
C VAL A 381 -6.34 24.59 15.27
N VAL A 382 -7.29 25.54 15.22
CA VAL A 382 -7.95 25.95 13.97
C VAL A 382 -6.96 26.65 13.04
N ALA A 383 -6.13 27.56 13.55
CA ALA A 383 -5.11 28.24 12.75
C ALA A 383 -4.08 27.24 12.19
N PHE A 384 -3.69 26.28 12.99
CA PHE A 384 -2.82 25.18 12.55
C PHE A 384 -3.49 24.36 11.42
N GLY A 385 -4.76 23.95 11.59
CA GLY A 385 -5.52 23.24 10.57
C GLY A 385 -5.59 24.02 9.25
N ALA A 386 -5.83 25.33 9.31
CA ALA A 386 -5.84 26.21 8.13
C ALA A 386 -4.46 26.26 7.45
N GLY A 387 -3.38 26.37 8.22
CA GLY A 387 -2.01 26.29 7.71
C GLY A 387 -1.74 24.99 6.99
N MET A 388 -2.17 23.86 7.57
CA MET A 388 -2.03 22.54 6.95
C MET A 388 -2.86 22.40 5.67
N ALA A 389 -4.04 23.00 5.58
CA ALA A 389 -4.82 23.01 4.34
C ALA A 389 -4.05 23.70 3.19
N ILE A 390 -3.36 24.81 3.48
CA ILE A 390 -2.50 25.49 2.49
C ILE A 390 -1.33 24.60 2.08
N VAL A 391 -0.67 23.94 3.03
CA VAL A 391 0.43 22.99 2.75
C VAL A 391 -0.05 21.88 1.80
N HIS A 392 -1.22 21.30 2.06
CA HIS A 392 -1.77 20.27 1.18
C HIS A 392 -2.11 20.79 -0.23
N MET A 393 -2.55 22.03 -0.37
CA MET A 393 -2.75 22.64 -1.69
C MET A 393 -1.43 22.80 -2.45
N VAL A 394 -0.36 23.22 -1.77
CA VAL A 394 0.99 23.31 -2.38
C VAL A 394 1.47 21.95 -2.81
N LEU A 395 1.34 20.93 -1.95
CA LEU A 395 1.69 19.54 -2.28
C LEU A 395 0.90 19.02 -3.46
N PHE A 396 -0.42 19.28 -3.48
CA PHE A 396 -1.27 18.92 -4.61
C PHE A 396 -0.70 19.45 -5.93
N ASN A 397 -0.35 20.73 -5.97
CA ASN A 397 0.22 21.34 -7.17
C ASN A 397 1.56 20.67 -7.58
N MET A 398 2.44 20.39 -6.63
CA MET A 398 3.73 19.74 -6.92
C MET A 398 3.54 18.32 -7.46
N ILE A 399 2.68 17.52 -6.82
CA ILE A 399 2.42 16.13 -7.22
C ILE A 399 1.68 16.11 -8.56
N THR A 400 0.72 17.02 -8.76
CA THR A 400 -0.02 17.15 -10.01
C THR A 400 0.90 17.39 -11.20
N ARG A 401 1.90 18.26 -11.06
CA ARG A 401 2.91 18.50 -12.12
C ARG A 401 3.69 17.23 -12.47
N ASN A 402 4.12 16.49 -11.47
CA ASN A 402 4.86 15.25 -11.70
C ASN A 402 4.01 14.18 -12.39
N SER A 403 2.75 14.06 -12.00
CA SER A 403 1.81 13.13 -12.63
C SER A 403 1.46 13.54 -14.07
N ASP A 404 1.40 14.82 -14.33
CA ASP A 404 1.12 15.35 -15.68
C ASP A 404 2.29 15.09 -16.63
N TYR A 405 3.53 15.26 -16.19
CA TYR A 405 4.72 14.87 -16.97
C TYR A 405 4.70 13.39 -17.36
N LEU A 406 4.28 12.51 -16.45
CA LEU A 406 4.15 11.09 -16.77
C LEU A 406 3.09 10.86 -17.85
N ARG A 407 1.96 11.56 -17.74
CA ARG A 407 0.88 11.47 -18.71
C ARG A 407 1.31 11.97 -20.10
N GLU A 408 1.95 13.14 -20.18
CA GLU A 408 2.52 13.66 -21.43
C GLU A 408 3.53 12.69 -22.06
N PHE A 409 4.40 12.13 -21.24
CA PHE A 409 5.36 11.12 -21.69
C PHE A 409 4.65 9.86 -22.21
N SER A 410 3.57 9.43 -21.57
CA SER A 410 2.77 8.27 -22.01
C SER A 410 2.12 8.50 -23.38
N VAL A 411 1.62 9.71 -23.63
CA VAL A 411 1.08 10.11 -24.94
C VAL A 411 2.21 10.09 -25.99
N ALA A 412 3.37 10.66 -25.68
CA ALA A 412 4.53 10.65 -26.58
C ALA A 412 5.02 9.22 -26.87
N CYS A 413 4.95 8.32 -25.90
CA CYS A 413 5.24 6.90 -26.10
C CYS A 413 4.23 6.25 -27.06
N GLU A 414 2.94 6.57 -26.90
CA GLU A 414 1.89 6.05 -27.78
C GLU A 414 2.14 6.37 -29.26
N GLU A 415 2.60 7.59 -29.55
CA GLU A 415 2.94 8.03 -30.92
C GLU A 415 4.13 7.28 -31.53
N LYS A 416 5.04 6.77 -30.68
CA LYS A 416 6.25 6.06 -31.13
C LYS A 416 6.07 4.55 -31.23
N LEU A 417 5.10 3.99 -30.50
CA LEU A 417 4.91 2.55 -30.43
C LEU A 417 4.16 2.02 -31.67
N PRO A 418 4.63 0.93 -32.29
CA PRO A 418 3.88 0.23 -33.33
C PRO A 418 2.50 -0.24 -32.81
N ALA A 419 1.53 -0.38 -33.69
CA ALA A 419 0.27 -1.00 -33.35
C ALA A 419 0.49 -2.46 -32.90
N ARG A 420 -0.24 -2.94 -31.91
CA ARG A 420 -0.23 -4.33 -31.42
C ARG A 420 1.03 -4.79 -30.69
N VAL A 421 1.83 -3.87 -30.15
CA VAL A 421 2.92 -4.23 -29.26
C VAL A 421 2.46 -4.27 -27.81
N SER A 422 3.16 -5.05 -27.00
CA SER A 422 2.96 -5.14 -25.57
C SER A 422 4.02 -4.34 -24.81
N VAL A 423 3.63 -3.73 -23.68
CA VAL A 423 4.51 -2.90 -22.85
C VAL A 423 4.54 -3.44 -21.43
N GLY A 424 5.72 -3.75 -20.94
CA GLY A 424 5.94 -4.10 -19.53
C GLY A 424 6.25 -2.85 -18.71
N ALA A 425 5.47 -2.59 -17.68
CA ALA A 425 5.63 -1.45 -16.82
C ALA A 425 5.80 -1.89 -15.36
N TRP A 426 6.79 -1.29 -14.71
CA TRP A 426 7.06 -1.60 -13.32
C TRP A 426 6.17 -0.82 -12.35
N ALA A 427 6.13 0.49 -12.46
CA ALA A 427 5.37 1.39 -11.61
C ALA A 427 4.40 2.23 -12.45
N ASP A 428 3.47 2.90 -11.79
CA ASP A 428 2.61 3.94 -12.36
C ASP A 428 1.88 3.53 -13.65
N CYS A 429 1.35 2.32 -13.69
CA CYS A 429 0.66 1.77 -14.85
C CYS A 429 -0.63 2.51 -15.26
N GLY A 430 -0.96 3.63 -14.62
CA GLY A 430 -2.04 4.54 -15.03
C GLY A 430 -1.91 5.01 -16.49
N PHE A 431 -0.68 5.06 -17.01
CA PHE A 431 -0.43 5.35 -18.42
C PHE A 431 -1.09 4.35 -19.40
N ALA A 432 -1.49 3.17 -18.97
CA ALA A 432 -2.27 2.24 -19.79
C ALA A 432 -3.56 2.86 -20.34
N TYR A 433 -4.12 3.85 -19.65
CA TYR A 433 -5.27 4.59 -20.12
C TYR A 433 -4.97 5.37 -21.41
N GLU A 434 -3.79 5.96 -21.51
CA GLU A 434 -3.34 6.71 -22.68
C GLU A 434 -2.84 5.78 -23.81
N MET A 435 -2.32 4.60 -23.47
CA MET A 435 -1.75 3.65 -24.43
C MET A 435 -2.73 2.57 -24.94
N SER A 436 -4.00 2.66 -24.59
CA SER A 436 -4.95 1.66 -25.08
C SER A 436 -5.22 1.81 -26.60
N PRO A 437 -5.42 0.73 -27.35
CA PRO A 437 -5.81 -0.61 -26.87
C PRO A 437 -4.65 -1.60 -26.59
N ARG A 438 -3.42 -1.18 -26.47
CA ARG A 438 -2.27 -2.08 -26.28
C ARG A 438 -2.34 -2.92 -25.03
N LYS A 439 -1.69 -4.07 -25.06
CA LYS A 439 -1.45 -4.88 -23.86
C LYS A 439 -0.39 -4.18 -22.99
N VAL A 440 -0.78 -3.80 -21.77
CA VAL A 440 0.13 -3.26 -20.75
C VAL A 440 0.24 -4.28 -19.63
N CYS A 441 1.45 -4.79 -19.43
CA CYS A 441 1.80 -5.76 -18.41
C CYS A 441 2.32 -5.04 -17.17
N HIS A 442 1.59 -5.10 -16.07
CA HIS A 442 2.02 -4.50 -14.82
C HIS A 442 2.93 -5.47 -14.05
N LEU A 443 4.22 -5.22 -14.12
CA LEU A 443 5.25 -6.15 -13.67
C LEU A 443 5.28 -6.37 -12.15
N SER A 444 4.66 -5.51 -11.34
CA SER A 444 4.45 -5.77 -9.92
C SER A 444 3.30 -6.76 -9.64
N GLY A 445 2.58 -7.19 -10.66
CA GLY A 445 1.47 -8.13 -10.55
C GLY A 445 0.16 -7.55 -9.99
N ILE A 446 0.11 -6.27 -9.58
CA ILE A 446 -1.10 -5.68 -8.98
C ILE A 446 -2.27 -5.71 -9.95
N TYR A 447 -2.03 -5.36 -11.22
CA TYR A 447 -3.04 -5.31 -12.27
C TYR A 447 -2.87 -6.37 -13.35
N SER A 448 -1.79 -7.12 -13.33
CA SER A 448 -1.51 -8.24 -14.25
C SER A 448 -1.08 -9.43 -13.42
N MET A 449 -2.06 -10.28 -13.08
CA MET A 449 -1.89 -11.41 -12.16
C MET A 449 -0.80 -12.39 -12.59
N GLU A 450 -0.57 -12.49 -13.91
CA GLU A 450 0.47 -13.32 -14.49
C GLU A 450 1.89 -12.94 -14.09
N TYR A 451 2.09 -11.71 -13.57
CA TYR A 451 3.37 -11.20 -13.09
C TYR A 451 3.48 -11.17 -11.56
N ILE A 452 2.48 -11.69 -10.84
CA ILE A 452 2.59 -11.81 -9.39
C ILE A 452 3.77 -12.71 -9.06
N VAL A 453 4.71 -12.14 -8.34
CA VAL A 453 5.77 -12.84 -7.63
C VAL A 453 5.65 -12.51 -6.16
N LYS A 454 5.96 -13.45 -5.28
CA LYS A 454 5.81 -13.27 -3.81
C LYS A 454 6.71 -12.15 -3.28
N THR A 455 7.67 -11.76 -4.05
CA THR A 455 8.72 -10.84 -3.71
C THR A 455 8.93 -9.79 -4.79
N LEU A 456 9.48 -8.68 -4.46
CA LEU A 456 9.65 -7.44 -5.22
C LEU A 456 10.33 -7.58 -6.62
N PRO A 457 10.55 -6.48 -7.31
CA PRO A 457 10.75 -6.28 -8.77
C PRO A 457 11.63 -7.27 -9.49
N SER A 458 12.66 -7.70 -8.88
CA SER A 458 13.67 -8.53 -9.50
C SER A 458 13.22 -9.97 -9.74
N GLY A 459 12.26 -10.48 -8.97
CA GLY A 459 11.65 -11.80 -9.22
C GLY A 459 10.87 -11.87 -10.54
N VAL A 460 10.48 -10.72 -11.09
CA VAL A 460 9.89 -10.65 -12.42
C VAL A 460 10.90 -11.00 -13.52
N LEU A 461 12.15 -10.61 -13.37
CA LEU A 461 13.19 -10.96 -14.35
C LEU A 461 13.44 -12.45 -14.40
N GLU A 462 13.49 -13.10 -13.23
CA GLU A 462 13.66 -14.53 -13.16
C GLU A 462 12.45 -15.23 -13.79
N LYS A 463 11.24 -14.72 -13.55
CA LYS A 463 10.05 -15.21 -14.20
C LYS A 463 10.10 -15.05 -15.71
N LEU A 464 10.54 -13.90 -16.22
CA LEU A 464 10.70 -13.66 -17.66
C LEU A 464 11.82 -14.50 -18.29
N LYS A 465 12.80 -14.95 -17.51
CA LYS A 465 13.83 -15.87 -17.91
C LYS A 465 13.26 -17.27 -18.17
N TYR A 466 12.46 -17.80 -17.24
CA TYR A 466 11.90 -19.14 -17.30
C TYR A 466 10.55 -19.25 -18.00
N GLU A 467 9.83 -18.14 -18.18
CA GLU A 467 8.51 -18.07 -18.79
C GLU A 467 8.51 -17.10 -19.99
N PRO A 468 9.16 -17.46 -21.14
CA PRO A 468 9.32 -16.57 -22.29
C PRO A 468 7.99 -16.07 -22.88
N GLU A 469 6.91 -16.82 -22.70
CA GLU A 469 5.57 -16.45 -23.18
C GLU A 469 4.99 -15.23 -22.44
N LYS A 470 5.58 -14.86 -21.30
CA LYS A 470 5.19 -13.67 -20.53
C LYS A 470 5.98 -12.42 -20.89
N ARG A 471 6.91 -12.53 -21.83
CA ARG A 471 7.69 -11.39 -22.32
C ARG A 471 6.82 -10.42 -23.09
N PHE A 472 7.32 -9.20 -23.21
CA PHE A 472 6.67 -8.07 -23.87
C PHE A 472 7.68 -7.38 -24.80
N ASP A 473 7.17 -6.48 -25.66
CA ASP A 473 7.99 -5.88 -26.70
C ASP A 473 8.80 -4.66 -26.22
N TYR A 474 8.22 -3.92 -25.26
CA TYR A 474 8.83 -2.69 -24.75
C TYR A 474 8.79 -2.62 -23.23
N TRP A 475 9.81 -1.98 -22.65
CA TRP A 475 9.86 -1.62 -21.24
C TRP A 475 9.46 -0.16 -21.05
N PHE A 476 8.58 0.11 -20.11
CA PHE A 476 8.31 1.43 -19.58
C PHE A 476 8.85 1.49 -18.15
N VAL A 477 9.94 2.22 -17.97
CA VAL A 477 10.71 2.21 -16.72
C VAL A 477 10.93 3.61 -16.18
N ASN A 478 11.15 3.72 -14.88
CA ASN A 478 11.57 4.95 -14.22
C ASN A 478 12.92 4.72 -13.55
N GLN A 479 13.98 5.24 -14.13
CA GLN A 479 15.34 5.08 -13.60
C GLN A 479 15.59 5.86 -12.32
N SER A 480 14.84 6.92 -12.05
CA SER A 480 15.01 7.71 -10.83
C SER A 480 14.47 7.04 -9.56
N VAL A 481 13.70 5.96 -9.72
CA VAL A 481 13.08 5.18 -8.63
C VAL A 481 13.81 3.85 -8.45
N ASP A 482 15.10 3.82 -8.69
CA ASP A 482 16.08 2.80 -8.30
C ASP A 482 15.82 1.33 -8.63
N ASP A 483 14.64 1.00 -9.16
CA ASP A 483 14.30 -0.41 -9.22
C ASP A 483 14.68 -1.07 -10.52
N ILE A 484 14.99 -0.32 -11.59
CA ILE A 484 15.08 -0.91 -12.91
C ILE A 484 16.10 -0.24 -13.85
N GLY A 485 17.18 0.32 -13.37
CA GLY A 485 18.32 0.77 -14.22
C GLY A 485 19.03 -0.34 -14.99
N PHE A 486 18.57 -1.56 -14.83
CA PHE A 486 19.19 -2.75 -15.36
C PHE A 486 18.99 -3.01 -16.84
N PRO A 487 17.87 -2.70 -17.52
CA PRO A 487 17.72 -3.04 -18.94
C PRO A 487 18.81 -2.43 -19.82
N ILE A 488 19.19 -1.20 -19.54
CA ILE A 488 20.24 -0.50 -20.31
C ILE A 488 21.63 -0.97 -19.88
N ALA A 489 21.88 -1.09 -18.57
CA ALA A 489 23.15 -1.56 -18.04
C ALA A 489 23.53 -2.97 -18.54
N GLY A 490 22.53 -3.82 -18.77
CA GLY A 490 22.70 -5.17 -19.30
C GLY A 490 22.68 -5.27 -20.83
N ASN A 491 22.53 -4.18 -21.59
CA ASN A 491 22.27 -4.20 -23.03
C ASN A 491 21.05 -5.07 -23.43
N ILE A 492 20.10 -5.28 -22.51
CA ILE A 492 18.90 -6.07 -22.74
C ILE A 492 17.74 -5.25 -23.29
N ALA A 493 17.97 -3.97 -23.48
CA ALA A 493 17.02 -3.06 -24.09
C ALA A 493 17.72 -1.95 -24.85
N GLU A 494 16.99 -1.34 -25.79
CA GLU A 494 17.44 -0.18 -26.55
C GLU A 494 16.54 1.01 -26.27
N GLN A 495 17.14 2.14 -26.00
CA GLN A 495 16.44 3.38 -25.68
C GLN A 495 15.69 3.91 -26.91
N VAL A 496 14.38 4.06 -26.81
CA VAL A 496 13.50 4.59 -27.85
C VAL A 496 13.11 6.03 -27.56
N LEU A 497 12.76 6.31 -26.32
CA LEU A 497 12.35 7.64 -25.90
C LEU A 497 12.78 7.88 -24.45
N VAL A 498 13.25 9.09 -24.18
CA VAL A 498 13.58 9.59 -22.84
C VAL A 498 12.53 10.59 -22.42
N GLY A 499 11.96 10.38 -21.26
CA GLY A 499 10.99 11.26 -20.65
C GLY A 499 11.54 12.09 -19.51
N PRO A 500 10.70 12.91 -18.91
CA PRO A 500 11.04 13.68 -17.73
C PRO A 500 11.21 12.77 -16.52
N ILE A 501 11.97 13.22 -15.52
CA ILE A 501 12.10 12.59 -14.19
C ILE A 501 12.57 11.13 -14.27
N GLY A 502 13.43 10.79 -15.26
CA GLY A 502 14.00 9.46 -15.40
C GLY A 502 13.08 8.39 -16.00
N TYR A 503 11.94 8.76 -16.56
CA TYR A 503 11.13 7.82 -17.33
C TYR A 503 11.74 7.54 -18.70
N GLU A 504 11.68 6.29 -19.12
CA GLU A 504 12.19 5.83 -20.41
C GLU A 504 11.28 4.78 -21.03
N LEU A 505 11.18 4.84 -22.35
CA LEU A 505 10.63 3.77 -23.18
C LEU A 505 11.78 3.05 -23.86
N LEU A 506 11.86 1.74 -23.66
CA LEU A 506 12.95 0.92 -24.16
C LEU A 506 12.40 -0.23 -24.99
N ALA A 507 12.94 -0.50 -26.15
CA ALA A 507 12.66 -1.72 -26.91
C ALA A 507 13.38 -2.90 -26.26
N ALA A 508 12.65 -3.98 -25.97
CA ALA A 508 13.23 -5.17 -25.34
C ALA A 508 14.12 -5.95 -26.33
N LYS A 509 15.31 -6.35 -25.87
CA LYS A 509 16.26 -7.20 -26.63
C LYS A 509 16.35 -8.56 -25.94
N TRP A 510 15.34 -9.41 -26.16
CA TRP A 510 15.25 -10.68 -25.46
C TRP A 510 16.38 -11.65 -25.78
N GLU A 511 16.94 -11.61 -26.99
CA GLU A 511 18.12 -12.40 -27.33
C GLU A 511 19.33 -11.99 -26.46
N SER A 512 19.54 -10.69 -26.28
CA SER A 512 20.60 -10.20 -25.40
C SER A 512 20.33 -10.54 -23.93
N PHE A 513 19.06 -10.51 -23.52
CA PHE A 513 18.64 -10.97 -22.20
C PHE A 513 18.93 -12.46 -22.02
N ASP A 514 18.53 -13.31 -22.95
CA ASP A 514 18.78 -14.76 -22.90
C ASP A 514 20.27 -15.07 -22.83
N ASN A 515 21.08 -14.37 -23.63
CA ASN A 515 22.54 -14.51 -23.57
C ASN A 515 23.13 -14.07 -22.21
N ALA A 516 22.58 -13.03 -21.60
CA ALA A 516 22.98 -12.54 -20.28
C ALA A 516 22.44 -13.41 -19.13
N ALA A 517 21.27 -14.00 -19.31
CA ALA A 517 20.60 -14.88 -18.34
C ALA A 517 21.00 -16.35 -18.48
N ALA A 518 21.76 -16.71 -19.52
CA ALA A 518 22.30 -18.06 -19.69
C ALA A 518 23.32 -18.34 -18.58
N VAL A 519 22.86 -19.02 -17.57
CA VAL A 519 23.72 -19.48 -16.45
C VAL A 519 24.62 -20.59 -17.00
N PRO A 520 25.96 -20.51 -16.84
CA PRO A 520 26.82 -21.63 -17.18
C PRO A 520 26.35 -22.87 -16.42
N GLU A 521 26.20 -23.96 -17.14
CA GLU A 521 25.85 -25.23 -16.52
C GLU A 521 26.99 -25.61 -15.53
N ILE A 522 26.61 -25.72 -14.26
CA ILE A 522 27.55 -26.10 -13.22
C ILE A 522 27.63 -27.62 -13.21
N SER A 523 28.84 -28.14 -13.45
CA SER A 523 29.11 -29.59 -13.37
C SER A 523 30.35 -29.83 -12.57
N ILE A 524 30.33 -30.88 -11.80
CA ILE A 524 31.50 -31.35 -11.04
C ILE A 524 31.93 -32.74 -11.63
N PRO A 525 33.18 -32.86 -12.11
CA PRO A 525 33.63 -34.10 -12.71
C PRO A 525 33.41 -35.31 -11.77
N GLY A 526 32.80 -36.37 -12.27
CA GLY A 526 32.51 -37.59 -11.52
C GLY A 526 31.39 -37.50 -10.49
N LYS A 527 30.63 -36.41 -10.48
CA LYS A 527 29.50 -36.21 -9.57
C LYS A 527 28.21 -36.02 -10.34
N THR A 528 27.09 -36.44 -9.76
CA THR A 528 25.75 -36.29 -10.32
C THR A 528 25.00 -35.18 -9.59
N LEU A 529 24.37 -34.26 -10.32
CA LEU A 529 23.49 -33.24 -9.73
C LEU A 529 22.24 -33.93 -9.13
N LYS A 530 22.02 -33.77 -7.84
CA LYS A 530 20.87 -34.34 -7.10
C LYS A 530 19.75 -33.33 -6.90
N SER A 531 20.11 -32.10 -6.54
CA SER A 531 19.16 -31.02 -6.32
C SER A 531 19.74 -29.70 -6.77
N ARG A 532 18.86 -28.82 -7.21
CA ARG A 532 19.15 -27.43 -7.52
C ARG A 532 18.07 -26.55 -6.95
N VAL A 533 18.41 -25.41 -6.42
CA VAL A 533 17.49 -24.35 -6.01
C VAL A 533 17.94 -23.04 -6.65
N ASP A 534 17.11 -22.47 -7.50
CA ASP A 534 17.31 -21.16 -8.09
C ASP A 534 16.66 -20.13 -7.16
N VAL A 535 17.47 -19.35 -6.47
CA VAL A 535 17.00 -18.41 -5.46
C VAL A 535 16.50 -17.15 -6.13
N GLY A 536 15.26 -16.79 -5.82
CA GLY A 536 14.55 -15.67 -6.47
C GLY A 536 13.55 -16.12 -7.53
N TYR A 537 13.51 -17.42 -7.88
CA TYR A 537 12.47 -18.00 -8.73
C TYR A 537 11.45 -18.75 -7.86
N ASP A 538 10.28 -18.16 -7.69
CA ASP A 538 9.23 -18.64 -6.77
C ASP A 538 8.87 -20.14 -6.93
N PRO A 539 8.75 -20.71 -8.16
CA PRO A 539 8.47 -22.14 -8.31
C PRO A 539 9.56 -23.05 -7.75
N ASP A 540 10.82 -22.74 -7.97
CA ASP A 540 11.95 -23.54 -7.44
C ASP A 540 12.04 -23.42 -5.93
N GLU A 541 11.90 -22.21 -5.40
CA GLU A 541 11.85 -21.96 -3.97
C GLU A 541 10.70 -22.71 -3.31
N ALA A 542 9.51 -22.66 -3.90
CA ALA A 542 8.35 -23.38 -3.38
C ALA A 542 8.53 -24.90 -3.41
N ALA A 543 9.11 -25.43 -4.49
CA ALA A 543 9.38 -26.87 -4.65
C ALA A 543 10.42 -27.35 -3.63
N ALA A 544 11.45 -26.53 -3.38
CA ALA A 544 12.48 -26.82 -2.39
C ALA A 544 12.06 -26.47 -0.95
N GLY A 545 10.89 -25.84 -0.75
CA GLY A 545 10.51 -25.31 0.56
C GLY A 545 11.52 -24.29 1.09
N TYR A 546 12.08 -23.47 0.18
CA TYR A 546 13.07 -22.46 0.53
C TYR A 546 12.48 -21.44 1.51
N ALA A 547 13.19 -21.17 2.57
CA ALA A 547 12.80 -20.25 3.62
C ALA A 547 14.00 -19.45 4.13
N ILE A 548 13.77 -18.18 4.47
CA ILE A 548 14.76 -17.30 5.10
C ILE A 548 14.28 -16.99 6.51
N ASP A 549 15.16 -17.12 7.50
CA ASP A 549 14.89 -16.64 8.86
C ASP A 549 15.07 -15.11 8.92
N MET A 550 13.95 -14.42 9.02
CA MET A 550 13.84 -13.00 8.80
C MET A 550 13.85 -12.19 10.08
N ARG A 551 14.81 -12.44 10.97
CA ARG A 551 14.86 -11.78 12.27
C ARG A 551 15.07 -10.28 12.20
N TYR A 552 15.63 -9.71 11.12
CA TYR A 552 16.18 -8.36 11.19
C TYR A 552 15.91 -7.41 10.03
N ASN A 553 15.40 -7.82 8.85
CA ASN A 553 15.24 -6.84 7.77
C ASN A 553 14.23 -7.23 6.69
N LEU A 554 13.37 -6.26 6.31
CA LEU A 554 12.47 -6.33 5.15
C LEU A 554 13.21 -6.46 3.81
N ASP A 555 14.43 -5.94 3.74
CA ASP A 555 15.26 -5.97 2.53
C ASP A 555 15.76 -7.39 2.20
N SER A 556 15.72 -8.30 3.15
CA SER A 556 16.07 -9.72 2.94
C SER A 556 15.10 -10.45 2.01
N PHE A 557 13.90 -9.90 1.82
CA PHE A 557 12.86 -10.50 0.97
C PHE A 557 12.97 -10.16 -0.49
N ALA A 558 13.58 -9.03 -0.82
CA ALA A 558 13.61 -8.60 -2.18
C ALA A 558 14.64 -9.42 -2.95
N PRO A 559 14.23 -10.30 -3.87
CA PRO A 559 15.16 -10.77 -4.86
C PRO A 559 15.66 -9.55 -5.61
N PHE A 560 16.89 -9.56 -6.03
CA PHE A 560 17.49 -8.47 -6.76
C PHE A 560 18.11 -9.01 -8.04
N ALA A 561 18.03 -8.25 -9.09
CA ALA A 561 18.75 -8.56 -10.29
C ALA A 561 20.19 -8.06 -10.15
N VAL A 562 21.10 -8.92 -10.47
CA VAL A 562 22.53 -8.60 -10.47
C VAL A 562 22.97 -8.43 -11.91
N PHE A 563 23.39 -7.21 -12.24
CA PHE A 563 24.09 -6.92 -13.48
C PHE A 563 25.57 -6.84 -13.18
N GLY A 564 26.23 -7.96 -13.13
CA GLY A 564 27.65 -8.03 -12.93
C GLY A 564 28.38 -8.40 -14.23
N LYS A 565 29.55 -7.85 -14.43
CA LYS A 565 30.52 -8.45 -15.33
C LYS A 565 31.11 -9.62 -14.58
N ASN A 566 30.63 -10.81 -14.84
CA ASN A 566 31.36 -11.97 -14.44
C ASN A 566 32.32 -12.33 -15.59
N ARG A 567 33.60 -12.06 -15.41
CA ARG A 567 34.67 -12.43 -16.36
C ARG A 567 34.34 -12.05 -17.81
N ASP A 568 34.01 -10.79 -18.06
CA ASP A 568 33.75 -10.22 -19.39
C ASP A 568 32.37 -10.48 -20.01
N ARG A 569 31.43 -11.08 -19.30
CA ARG A 569 30.04 -11.19 -19.76
C ARG A 569 29.10 -10.44 -18.85
N PRO A 570 28.15 -9.64 -19.40
CA PRO A 570 27.03 -9.18 -18.61
C PRO A 570 26.22 -10.42 -18.19
N MET A 571 25.84 -10.50 -16.92
CA MET A 571 24.98 -11.56 -16.41
C MET A 571 23.72 -10.96 -15.78
N VAL A 572 22.59 -11.58 -16.05
CA VAL A 572 21.32 -11.35 -15.36
C VAL A 572 21.16 -12.49 -14.35
N GLU A 573 21.27 -12.16 -13.08
CA GLU A 573 21.06 -13.11 -11.99
C GLU A 573 20.16 -12.49 -10.94
N VAL A 574 19.38 -13.31 -10.27
CA VAL A 574 18.48 -12.92 -9.20
C VAL A 574 18.88 -13.64 -7.93
N GLY A 575 18.73 -13.00 -6.79
CA GLY A 575 19.08 -13.60 -5.51
C GLY A 575 18.40 -12.92 -4.33
N ARG A 576 18.68 -13.44 -3.15
CA ARG A 576 18.17 -12.91 -1.89
C ARG A 576 19.31 -12.50 -0.97
N ILE A 577 19.10 -11.40 -0.26
CA ILE A 577 19.96 -11.03 0.86
C ILE A 577 19.49 -11.84 2.06
N VAL A 578 20.35 -12.73 2.54
CA VAL A 578 20.12 -13.55 3.73
C VAL A 578 20.79 -12.89 4.91
N VAL A 579 20.02 -12.56 5.94
CA VAL A 579 20.53 -12.08 7.23
C VAL A 579 20.12 -13.10 8.28
N GLY A 580 21.11 -13.86 8.75
CA GLY A 580 20.93 -14.91 9.74
C GLY A 580 20.92 -16.31 9.14
N MET A 581 19.89 -16.76 8.48
CA MET A 581 19.79 -18.13 7.97
C MET A 581 18.85 -18.24 6.78
N ASP A 582 19.21 -19.07 5.82
CA ASP A 582 18.25 -19.65 4.87
C ASP A 582 18.24 -21.18 4.98
N SER A 583 17.18 -21.79 4.47
CA SER A 583 17.01 -23.25 4.52
C SER A 583 16.22 -23.76 3.33
N MET A 584 16.49 -25.00 2.92
CA MET A 584 15.81 -25.66 1.81
C MET A 584 15.78 -27.18 1.98
N ARG A 585 14.77 -27.82 1.41
CA ARG A 585 14.68 -29.26 1.31
C ARG A 585 15.37 -29.75 0.05
N VAL A 586 16.27 -30.69 0.19
CA VAL A 586 17.04 -31.29 -0.91
C VAL A 586 16.97 -32.80 -0.88
N LYS A 587 16.99 -33.42 -2.07
CA LYS A 587 17.06 -34.87 -2.20
C LYS A 587 18.52 -35.30 -2.28
N LEU A 588 18.98 -36.15 -1.34
CA LEU A 588 20.35 -36.60 -1.19
C LEU A 588 20.38 -38.11 -0.95
N GLU A 589 21.52 -38.72 -1.23
CA GLU A 589 21.76 -40.13 -0.88
C GLU A 589 22.36 -40.20 0.51
N PRO A 590 21.77 -40.96 1.46
CA PRO A 590 22.29 -41.09 2.80
C PRO A 590 23.70 -41.67 2.83
N GLY A 591 24.56 -41.16 3.69
CA GLY A 591 25.93 -41.63 3.87
C GLY A 591 26.93 -41.22 2.77
N VAL A 592 26.50 -40.49 1.74
CA VAL A 592 27.35 -40.05 0.63
C VAL A 592 27.71 -38.58 0.76
N ASP A 593 29.00 -38.25 0.60
CA ASP A 593 29.46 -36.85 0.66
C ASP A 593 28.83 -36.03 -0.43
N VAL A 594 28.33 -34.82 -0.05
CA VAL A 594 27.71 -33.86 -0.94
C VAL A 594 28.70 -32.75 -1.25
N ARG A 595 28.88 -32.45 -2.53
CA ARG A 595 29.51 -31.23 -2.99
C ARG A 595 28.43 -30.19 -3.25
N VAL A 596 28.56 -29.02 -2.66
CA VAL A 596 27.66 -27.88 -2.85
C VAL A 596 28.37 -26.79 -3.62
N VAL A 597 27.72 -26.27 -4.64
CA VAL A 597 28.13 -25.03 -5.25
C VAL A 597 27.09 -23.98 -4.89
N MET A 598 27.53 -22.90 -4.26
CA MET A 598 26.70 -21.76 -3.94
C MET A 598 27.10 -20.58 -4.81
N ARG A 599 26.13 -20.03 -5.53
CA ARG A 599 26.32 -18.77 -6.24
C ARG A 599 25.99 -17.61 -5.33
N THR A 600 26.94 -16.71 -5.14
CA THR A 600 26.85 -15.60 -4.22
C THR A 600 27.46 -14.31 -4.79
N TRP A 601 27.12 -13.19 -4.15
CA TRP A 601 27.67 -11.88 -4.46
C TRP A 601 28.25 -11.23 -3.21
N PRO A 602 29.50 -10.74 -3.22
CA PRO A 602 30.17 -10.27 -2.02
C PRO A 602 29.69 -8.91 -1.50
N LYS A 603 29.18 -8.06 -2.40
CA LYS A 603 28.86 -6.68 -2.06
C LYS A 603 27.69 -6.17 -2.88
N ARG A 604 26.73 -5.56 -2.23
CA ARG A 604 25.64 -4.88 -2.89
C ARG A 604 25.31 -3.53 -2.27
N SER A 605 25.12 -2.55 -3.15
CA SER A 605 24.45 -1.31 -2.82
C SER A 605 22.95 -1.48 -3.03
N VAL A 606 22.19 -1.43 -1.93
CA VAL A 606 20.73 -1.43 -1.98
C VAL A 606 20.28 0.01 -1.77
N PRO A 607 19.51 0.60 -2.68
CA PRO A 607 18.98 1.92 -2.45
C PRO A 607 18.02 1.87 -1.26
N ILE A 608 18.32 2.66 -0.25
CA ILE A 608 17.42 2.86 0.88
C ILE A 608 16.77 4.21 0.72
N ARG A 609 15.47 4.21 0.68
CA ARG A 609 14.71 5.44 0.81
C ARG A 609 14.49 5.74 2.28
N LYS A 610 15.31 6.63 2.84
CA LYS A 610 15.12 7.16 4.19
C LYS A 610 14.54 8.56 4.08
N GLY A 611 13.22 8.64 4.03
CA GLY A 611 12.53 9.90 3.78
C GLY A 611 12.71 10.40 2.34
N ASN A 612 12.88 11.71 2.14
CA ASN A 612 13.16 12.31 0.83
C ASN A 612 14.63 12.17 0.40
N LYS A 613 15.44 11.45 1.16
CA LYS A 613 16.83 11.18 0.81
C LYS A 613 16.95 9.76 0.30
N THR A 614 17.26 9.63 -0.97
CA THR A 614 17.80 8.39 -1.53
C THR A 614 19.19 8.22 -0.96
N GLY A 615 19.37 7.21 -0.12
CA GLY A 615 20.66 6.71 0.32
C GLY A 615 20.82 5.30 -0.23
N SER A 616 22.03 4.83 -0.36
CA SER A 616 22.27 3.41 -0.59
C SER A 616 22.80 2.79 0.69
N MET A 617 22.21 1.68 1.11
CA MET A 617 22.84 0.81 2.09
C MET A 617 23.73 -0.18 1.33
N ILE A 618 24.96 -0.22 1.72
CA ILE A 618 25.93 -1.16 1.15
C ILE A 618 25.92 -2.37 2.08
N TYR A 619 25.45 -3.50 1.57
CA TYR A 619 25.69 -4.79 2.22
C TYR A 619 27.02 -5.30 1.72
N GLU A 620 27.98 -5.40 2.62
CA GLU A 620 29.31 -5.93 2.36
C GLU A 620 29.56 -7.04 3.38
N PHE A 621 29.71 -8.23 2.86
CA PHE A 621 29.92 -9.40 3.71
C PHE A 621 31.41 -9.67 3.90
N SER A 622 31.76 -10.35 4.99
CA SER A 622 33.16 -10.70 5.28
C SER A 622 33.73 -11.62 4.20
N ASN A 623 34.97 -11.37 3.80
CA ASN A 623 35.73 -12.30 2.96
C ASN A 623 36.98 -12.78 3.75
N PRO A 624 37.09 -14.05 4.12
CA PRO A 624 36.20 -15.16 3.75
C PRO A 624 34.83 -15.09 4.41
N LEU A 625 33.81 -15.58 3.69
CA LEU A 625 32.47 -15.77 4.21
C LEU A 625 32.44 -17.01 5.10
N LYS A 626 31.96 -16.86 6.33
CA LYS A 626 31.82 -17.99 7.28
C LYS A 626 30.35 -18.35 7.38
N LEU A 627 30.03 -19.59 7.01
CA LEU A 627 28.71 -20.16 7.13
C LEU A 627 28.75 -21.44 7.93
N ALA A 628 27.90 -21.58 8.95
CA ALA A 628 27.62 -22.87 9.52
C ALA A 628 26.56 -23.57 8.66
N VAL A 629 26.84 -24.84 8.32
CA VAL A 629 25.94 -25.69 7.54
C VAL A 629 25.25 -26.65 8.49
N ALA A 630 23.92 -26.59 8.54
CA ALA A 630 23.14 -27.53 9.35
C ALA A 630 22.31 -28.46 8.46
N ILE A 631 22.19 -29.72 8.87
CA ILE A 631 21.36 -30.72 8.24
C ILE A 631 20.30 -31.17 9.25
N ASP A 632 19.04 -31.08 8.87
CA ASP A 632 17.90 -31.42 9.73
C ASP A 632 17.95 -30.74 11.12
N GLY A 633 18.54 -29.54 11.18
CA GLY A 633 18.67 -28.70 12.39
C GLY A 633 19.97 -28.98 13.21
N GLU A 634 20.77 -29.98 12.85
CA GLU A 634 22.07 -30.27 13.49
C GLU A 634 23.21 -29.64 12.67
N VAL A 635 24.08 -28.85 13.30
CA VAL A 635 25.24 -28.26 12.61
C VAL A 635 26.19 -29.40 12.19
N ALA A 636 26.35 -29.56 10.88
CA ALA A 636 27.19 -30.59 10.26
C ALA A 636 28.62 -30.11 10.07
N ASP A 637 28.80 -28.83 9.70
CA ASP A 637 30.12 -28.27 9.42
C ASP A 637 30.09 -26.74 9.52
N THR A 638 31.26 -26.11 9.52
CA THR A 638 31.44 -24.67 9.36
C THR A 638 32.43 -24.43 8.23
N VAL A 639 31.97 -23.76 7.17
CA VAL A 639 32.79 -23.56 5.97
C VAL A 639 33.25 -22.10 5.88
N GLU A 640 34.50 -21.93 5.45
CA GLU A 640 35.05 -20.61 5.11
C GLU A 640 35.16 -20.51 3.59
N LEU A 641 34.36 -19.62 2.98
CA LEU A 641 34.28 -19.51 1.55
C LEU A 641 34.99 -18.24 1.09
N GLN A 642 35.92 -18.38 0.17
CA GLN A 642 36.56 -17.24 -0.51
C GLN A 642 35.82 -16.96 -1.80
N TYR A 643 35.50 -15.71 -2.04
CA TYR A 643 34.84 -15.24 -3.27
C TYR A 643 35.61 -14.06 -3.89
N ALA A 644 35.34 -13.79 -5.16
CA ALA A 644 35.95 -12.67 -5.85
C ALA A 644 35.50 -11.33 -5.19
N ALA A 645 36.40 -10.36 -5.16
CA ALA A 645 36.13 -9.06 -4.56
C ALA A 645 35.01 -8.29 -5.27
N GLU A 646 34.75 -8.58 -6.54
CA GLU A 646 33.72 -7.98 -7.35
C GLU A 646 33.02 -9.04 -8.22
N GLY A 647 31.73 -8.93 -8.38
CA GLY A 647 30.92 -9.77 -9.25
C GLY A 647 30.41 -11.05 -8.58
N LEU A 648 29.66 -11.84 -9.34
CA LEU A 648 29.16 -13.15 -8.92
C LEU A 648 30.31 -14.14 -8.75
N SER A 649 30.20 -14.96 -7.71
CA SER A 649 31.16 -16.04 -7.43
C SER A 649 30.41 -17.34 -7.21
N ASP A 650 30.88 -18.40 -7.88
CA ASP A 650 30.47 -19.76 -7.59
C ASP A 650 31.49 -20.35 -6.61
N VAL A 651 31.06 -20.57 -5.37
CA VAL A 651 31.92 -21.09 -4.29
C VAL A 651 31.54 -22.52 -4.00
N GLU A 652 32.55 -23.38 -3.90
CA GLU A 652 32.40 -24.85 -3.72
C GLU A 652 32.84 -25.27 -2.32
N PHE A 653 32.06 -26.13 -1.68
CA PHE A 653 32.36 -26.75 -0.40
C PHE A 653 31.73 -28.14 -0.30
N SER A 654 32.07 -28.88 0.76
CA SER A 654 31.59 -30.25 0.98
C SER A 654 30.77 -30.34 2.25
N ILE A 655 29.74 -31.16 2.23
CA ILE A 655 29.00 -31.62 3.41
C ILE A 655 29.35 -33.10 3.60
N PRO A 656 29.82 -33.54 4.79
CA PRO A 656 30.18 -34.91 5.00
C PRO A 656 28.94 -35.84 4.95
N GLY A 657 29.08 -36.99 4.28
CA GLY A 657 28.00 -37.95 4.12
C GLY A 657 27.46 -38.49 5.44
N SER A 658 28.29 -38.51 6.48
CA SER A 658 27.86 -38.90 7.82
C SER A 658 26.77 -38.03 8.42
N ALA A 659 26.62 -36.78 7.93
CA ALA A 659 25.55 -35.87 8.33
C ALA A 659 24.24 -36.16 7.58
N ILE A 660 24.26 -36.83 6.43
CA ILE A 660 23.11 -37.17 5.62
C ILE A 660 22.48 -38.46 6.07
N LYS A 661 21.44 -38.38 6.86
CA LYS A 661 20.75 -39.55 7.43
C LYS A 661 19.54 -40.00 6.60
N ASN A 662 18.92 -39.07 5.87
CA ASN A 662 17.69 -39.30 5.14
C ASN A 662 17.86 -38.98 3.64
N SER A 663 17.02 -39.59 2.79
CA SER A 663 17.00 -39.32 1.34
C SER A 663 16.41 -37.95 0.99
N GLU A 664 15.73 -37.31 1.91
CA GLU A 664 15.30 -35.93 1.86
C GLU A 664 15.75 -35.24 3.13
N ALA A 665 16.58 -34.21 3.01
CA ALA A 665 17.16 -33.47 4.11
C ALA A 665 16.86 -32.00 4.02
N THR A 666 16.71 -31.37 5.18
CA THR A 666 16.66 -29.90 5.26
C THR A 666 18.08 -29.38 5.45
N VAL A 667 18.60 -28.70 4.45
CA VAL A 667 19.90 -28.01 4.50
C VAL A 667 19.68 -26.54 4.86
N SER A 668 20.40 -26.06 5.86
CA SER A 668 20.36 -24.67 6.31
C SER A 668 21.77 -24.07 6.32
N PHE A 669 21.88 -22.81 5.84
CA PHE A 669 23.10 -22.03 5.87
C PHE A 669 22.93 -20.88 6.86
N LEU A 670 23.72 -20.91 7.94
CA LEU A 670 23.65 -19.94 9.03
C LEU A 670 24.80 -18.94 8.87
N GLY A 671 24.45 -17.69 8.65
CA GLY A 671 25.36 -16.55 8.46
C GLY A 671 24.80 -15.58 7.41
N ASP A 672 25.30 -14.36 7.45
CA ASP A 672 24.85 -13.31 6.53
C ASP A 672 25.51 -13.49 5.16
N HIS A 673 24.71 -13.57 4.11
CA HIS A 673 25.20 -13.77 2.75
C HIS A 673 24.18 -13.32 1.68
N ILE A 674 24.58 -13.36 0.42
CA ILE A 674 23.68 -13.22 -0.71
C ILE A 674 23.59 -14.57 -1.42
N ALA A 675 22.40 -15.11 -1.51
CA ALA A 675 22.12 -16.36 -2.20
C ALA A 675 21.50 -16.08 -3.57
N CYS A 676 22.12 -16.59 -4.65
CA CYS A 676 21.58 -16.58 -5.99
C CYS A 676 21.18 -17.98 -6.47
N GLY A 677 21.79 -19.01 -5.95
CA GLY A 677 21.43 -20.39 -6.26
C GLY A 677 22.31 -21.41 -5.55
N TYR A 678 21.81 -22.63 -5.44
CA TYR A 678 22.47 -23.76 -4.81
C TYR A 678 22.38 -24.98 -5.70
N TRP A 679 23.48 -25.69 -5.87
CA TRP A 679 23.59 -26.96 -6.61
C TRP A 679 24.22 -28.01 -5.69
N PHE A 680 23.57 -29.16 -5.55
CA PHE A 680 23.97 -30.23 -4.69
C PHE A 680 24.36 -31.48 -5.53
N PHE A 681 25.61 -31.93 -5.46
CA PHE A 681 26.18 -33.03 -6.23
C PHE A 681 26.61 -34.16 -5.34
N GLN A 682 26.37 -35.42 -5.76
CA GLN A 682 26.84 -36.62 -5.10
C GLN A 682 27.53 -37.59 -6.06
#